data_17c1a216271f7757e0c3be4e28869afa
#
_entry.id   17c1a216271f7757e0c3be4e28869afa
#
_cell.length_a   1.000
_cell.length_b   1.000
_cell.length_c   1.000
_cell.angle_alpha   90.00
_cell.angle_beta   90.00
_cell.angle_gamma   90.00
#
_symmetry.space_group_name_H-M   'P 1'
#
loop_
_entity.id
_entity.type
_entity.pdbx_description
1 polymer ?
#
loop_
_entity_poly.entity_id
_entity_poly.type
_entity_poly.pdbx_seq_one_letter_code
_entity_poly.pdbx_strand_id
1 'polypeptide(L)'
;MIRNLQEGPNTVEVQETSFSLDVFGRYICNTYDEAISNGGFPFDAVVIGAGMYGSYVAEKIYRQGQGNLRVLLLEAGGFLVSEHVQNLTRIGLNAAAPVSLDPGVPRERVWGLPWRSNVAFPGLAYCVGGRSLYWGGWSPKLTDADLKNWPAELQTYLKANYNDTEKETGVDPTTDFISGALYDALKKAMDTAATRVPTVDGVEVAPLAVQASAPAGLFPFDKYSSAPILTDAVRQAAGDPDSTKRLFLVPRAHVVKLHNTNGVIDAIELRYNGQQKFVSVSPDCAVVLAASTIESTRLALESFPTPLMGRNLMAHLRSNTIVRIARSVLGTLPTQLAAAAMLVRGSTPQGRYHLQVTAAALDGSDSEATMWRVVPDLDLLDQLLASQDFSKVTITFRGIGEMVGDKNASNTNPATSWMDLSPFDSDEFGMPRAYVNLVATPLALTFWNTMDQAAVQLAQTLAGTPANIEYFYDNAWHTAPPPAGKVRDGLGTTHHEAGTLWMGTDPASSILNLDGQFHHIQNGYAAGPALFPALGSANPSLTAFTLARRTARAIVQKAVPVPAVGTLSLLNPALDGWQMAGSGRFNVIGANTVESEGGIGLLWYTKEEFADFLLTVQWRSINSFDNSGVFLRFPVLGNQNPAEDWKLAVDQGYEVQIDDRGFDPNTNTTGSPLHMTGAVYQLAPATRLASKPLGEWNTFEIEATGPDIKVRLNGSLVSHLTNNQGRPLKGHIGLQNHHPGSRVQFRNVFVKRVGAAVEARRAASSR
;
A
#
# COMPACT_ATOMS: atom_id res chain seq x y z
N MET A 1 12.09 -32.78 -0.55
CA MET A 1 11.83 -32.90 0.90
C MET A 1 12.88 -32.07 1.64
N ILE A 2 12.45 -31.13 2.44
CA ILE A 2 13.29 -30.21 3.23
C ILE A 2 14.22 -30.94 4.23
N ARG A 3 14.06 -32.25 4.42
CA ARG A 3 14.79 -33.06 5.41
C ARG A 3 16.31 -32.98 5.36
N ASN A 4 16.91 -32.53 4.27
CA ASN A 4 18.37 -32.47 4.09
C ASN A 4 18.91 -31.03 4.06
N LEU A 5 18.06 -30.02 4.29
CA LEU A 5 18.53 -28.66 4.43
C LEU A 5 19.03 -28.51 5.87
N GLN A 6 20.31 -28.28 6.02
CA GLN A 6 20.89 -27.94 7.32
C GLN A 6 20.21 -26.65 7.79
N GLU A 7 19.75 -26.65 9.03
CA GLU A 7 19.40 -25.41 9.69
C GLU A 7 20.58 -24.46 9.55
N GLY A 8 20.32 -23.29 8.97
CA GLY A 8 21.34 -22.25 8.85
C GLY A 8 21.79 -21.78 10.24
N PRO A 9 22.81 -20.93 10.30
CA PRO A 9 23.36 -20.42 11.57
C PRO A 9 22.34 -19.64 12.42
N ASN A 10 21.15 -19.36 11.90
CA ASN A 10 20.06 -18.72 12.63
C ASN A 10 19.20 -19.74 13.37
N THR A 11 19.78 -20.38 14.34
CA THR A 11 19.03 -21.03 15.42
C THR A 11 18.62 -20.01 16.50
N VAL A 12 18.56 -18.73 16.18
CA VAL A 12 18.11 -17.72 17.13
C VAL A 12 16.67 -18.04 17.48
N GLU A 13 16.42 -18.26 18.77
CA GLU A 13 15.08 -18.40 19.29
C GLU A 13 14.26 -17.19 18.83
N VAL A 14 13.06 -17.44 18.33
CA VAL A 14 12.14 -16.38 17.97
C VAL A 14 11.81 -15.64 19.24
N GLN A 15 12.11 -14.35 19.26
CA GLN A 15 11.70 -13.51 20.38
C GLN A 15 10.18 -13.49 20.45
N GLU A 16 9.66 -13.78 21.63
CA GLU A 16 8.29 -13.42 21.94
C GLU A 16 8.19 -11.89 21.95
N THR A 17 7.45 -11.34 21.02
CA THR A 17 7.16 -9.92 20.99
C THR A 17 6.28 -9.57 22.19
N SER A 18 6.79 -8.76 23.12
CA SER A 18 6.01 -8.35 24.29
C SER A 18 5.08 -7.19 23.91
N PHE A 19 3.88 -7.52 23.47
CA PHE A 19 2.86 -6.51 23.17
C PHE A 19 2.20 -5.89 24.41
N SER A 20 2.57 -6.32 25.61
CA SER A 20 1.97 -5.85 26.86
C SER A 20 2.27 -4.38 27.18
N LEU A 21 3.26 -3.79 26.52
CA LEU A 21 3.75 -2.44 26.80
C LEU A 21 3.32 -1.38 25.80
N ASP A 22 2.33 -1.66 24.97
CA ASP A 22 1.80 -0.71 23.98
C ASP A 22 0.99 0.40 24.68
N VAL A 23 1.69 1.32 25.33
CA VAL A 23 1.07 2.46 26.04
C VAL A 23 0.48 3.46 25.05
N PHE A 24 1.18 3.72 23.94
CA PHE A 24 0.72 4.66 22.92
C PHE A 24 -0.45 4.12 22.11
N GLY A 25 -0.47 2.84 21.81
CA GLY A 25 -1.57 2.21 21.06
C GLY A 25 -2.93 2.39 21.72
N ARG A 26 -2.99 2.53 23.05
CA ARG A 26 -4.24 2.80 23.77
C ARG A 26 -4.91 4.11 23.38
N TYR A 27 -4.15 5.10 22.97
CA TYR A 27 -4.65 6.45 22.69
C TYR A 27 -4.79 6.75 21.21
N ILE A 28 -4.05 6.03 20.35
CA ILE A 28 -3.97 6.29 18.91
C ILE A 28 -4.73 5.24 18.11
N CYS A 29 -4.71 3.99 18.56
CA CYS A 29 -5.23 2.84 17.83
C CYS A 29 -6.59 2.39 18.37
N ASN A 30 -7.28 1.56 17.59
CA ASN A 30 -8.53 0.93 17.97
C ASN A 30 -8.28 -0.44 18.58
N THR A 31 -9.22 -0.90 19.40
CA THR A 31 -9.29 -2.31 19.79
C THR A 31 -9.96 -3.13 18.69
N TYR A 32 -9.77 -4.45 18.74
CA TYR A 32 -10.49 -5.38 17.87
C TYR A 32 -12.00 -5.20 18.02
N ASP A 33 -12.51 -5.16 19.27
CA ASP A 33 -13.93 -5.06 19.55
C ASP A 33 -14.54 -3.76 19.03
N GLU A 34 -13.86 -2.63 19.15
CA GLU A 34 -14.27 -1.35 18.54
C GLU A 34 -14.38 -1.47 17.01
N ALA A 35 -13.42 -2.13 16.35
CA ALA A 35 -13.45 -2.27 14.90
C ALA A 35 -14.60 -3.18 14.43
N ILE A 36 -14.91 -4.25 15.17
CA ILE A 36 -15.87 -5.29 14.74
C ILE A 36 -17.28 -5.02 15.25
N SER A 37 -17.48 -4.49 16.48
CA SER A 37 -18.80 -4.23 17.06
C SER A 37 -19.55 -3.07 16.41
N ASN A 38 -18.90 -2.38 15.52
CA ASN A 38 -19.28 -1.05 15.08
C ASN A 38 -20.30 -1.08 13.94
N GLY A 39 -21.55 -1.19 14.29
CA GLY A 39 -22.67 -0.93 13.41
C GLY A 39 -22.95 -1.98 12.32
N GLY A 40 -22.23 -3.10 12.30
CA GLY A 40 -22.47 -4.19 11.32
C GLY A 40 -22.11 -3.84 9.87
N PHE A 41 -21.43 -2.73 9.62
CA PHE A 41 -21.01 -2.37 8.26
C PHE A 41 -19.77 -3.16 7.86
N PRO A 42 -19.77 -3.83 6.70
CA PRO A 42 -18.59 -4.50 6.19
C PRO A 42 -17.49 -3.49 5.85
N PHE A 43 -16.23 -3.91 5.95
CA PHE A 43 -15.11 -3.16 5.43
C PHE A 43 -15.06 -3.25 3.90
N ASP A 44 -14.68 -2.17 3.24
CA ASP A 44 -14.38 -2.15 1.80
C ASP A 44 -12.96 -2.63 1.52
N ALA A 45 -12.05 -2.45 2.49
CA ALA A 45 -10.69 -2.98 2.43
C ALA A 45 -10.18 -3.39 3.82
N VAL A 46 -9.45 -4.51 3.88
CA VAL A 46 -8.65 -4.92 5.04
C VAL A 46 -7.21 -5.03 4.61
N VAL A 47 -6.32 -4.28 5.26
CA VAL A 47 -4.87 -4.30 5.02
C VAL A 47 -4.18 -5.03 6.16
N ILE A 48 -3.35 -6.02 5.84
CA ILE A 48 -2.65 -6.86 6.80
C ILE A 48 -1.19 -6.45 6.86
N GLY A 49 -0.77 -5.91 8.00
CA GLY A 49 0.53 -5.33 8.26
C GLY A 49 0.51 -3.80 8.12
N ALA A 50 0.76 -3.07 9.22
CA ALA A 50 0.92 -1.61 9.25
C ALA A 50 2.39 -1.18 9.13
N GLY A 51 3.20 -1.96 8.40
CA GLY A 51 4.57 -1.62 8.07
C GLY A 51 4.67 -0.55 6.97
N MET A 52 5.84 -0.46 6.34
CA MET A 52 6.18 0.55 5.34
C MET A 52 5.11 0.69 4.24
N TYR A 53 4.68 -0.42 3.65
CA TYR A 53 3.77 -0.40 2.49
C TYR A 53 2.30 -0.51 2.87
N GLY A 54 1.97 -1.23 3.94
CA GLY A 54 0.59 -1.37 4.37
C GLY A 54 0.01 -0.08 4.94
N SER A 55 0.78 0.67 5.73
CA SER A 55 0.41 2.01 6.17
C SER A 55 0.15 2.95 4.99
N TYR A 56 1.01 2.90 3.98
CA TYR A 56 0.87 3.71 2.76
C TYR A 56 -0.38 3.31 1.95
N VAL A 57 -0.62 2.00 1.73
CA VAL A 57 -1.81 1.52 1.01
C VAL A 57 -3.09 1.90 1.74
N ALA A 58 -3.15 1.67 3.06
CA ALA A 58 -4.33 2.00 3.86
C ALA A 58 -4.65 3.49 3.82
N GLU A 59 -3.64 4.34 3.97
CA GLU A 59 -3.77 5.80 3.83
C GLU A 59 -4.27 6.20 2.45
N LYS A 60 -3.72 5.62 1.37
CA LYS A 60 -4.16 5.90 -0.01
C LYS A 60 -5.60 5.47 -0.26
N ILE A 61 -6.00 4.27 0.17
CA ILE A 61 -7.39 3.82 0.03
C ILE A 61 -8.34 4.74 0.81
N TYR A 62 -7.99 5.09 2.05
CA TYR A 62 -8.79 5.98 2.89
C TYR A 62 -8.99 7.36 2.24
N ARG A 63 -7.92 8.01 1.77
CA ARG A 63 -7.99 9.35 1.18
C ARG A 63 -8.60 9.36 -0.21
N GLN A 64 -8.21 8.44 -1.08
CA GLN A 64 -8.71 8.38 -2.45
C GLN A 64 -10.15 7.84 -2.52
N GLY A 65 -10.60 7.12 -1.51
CA GLY A 65 -11.97 6.66 -1.36
C GLY A 65 -13.00 7.78 -1.14
N GLN A 66 -12.57 9.05 -1.12
CA GLN A 66 -13.42 10.26 -1.06
C GLN A 66 -14.51 10.22 0.03
N GLY A 67 -14.21 9.63 1.16
CA GLY A 67 -15.17 9.51 2.24
C GLY A 67 -16.11 8.31 2.17
N ASN A 68 -15.97 7.44 1.16
CA ASN A 68 -16.90 6.36 0.91
C ASN A 68 -16.40 4.98 1.33
N LEU A 69 -15.07 4.80 1.46
CA LEU A 69 -14.49 3.50 1.75
C LEU A 69 -14.15 3.35 3.23
N ARG A 70 -14.48 2.20 3.78
CA ARG A 70 -14.19 1.80 5.14
C ARG A 70 -13.01 0.83 5.17
N VAL A 71 -11.94 1.22 5.87
CA VAL A 71 -10.65 0.52 5.86
C VAL A 71 -10.31 0.01 7.24
N LEU A 72 -9.96 -1.26 7.35
CA LEU A 72 -9.37 -1.88 8.54
C LEU A 72 -7.90 -2.17 8.28
N LEU A 73 -7.03 -1.73 9.17
CA LEU A 73 -5.60 -2.05 9.16
C LEU A 73 -5.26 -2.88 10.39
N LEU A 74 -4.78 -4.12 10.17
CA LEU A 74 -4.38 -5.07 11.20
C LEU A 74 -2.85 -5.11 11.30
N GLU A 75 -2.32 -4.89 12.50
CA GLU A 75 -0.88 -4.94 12.77
C GLU A 75 -0.56 -5.95 13.86
N ALA A 76 0.42 -6.81 13.61
CA ALA A 76 0.82 -7.83 14.58
C ALA A 76 1.47 -7.23 15.84
N GLY A 77 2.22 -6.14 15.68
CA GLY A 77 2.89 -5.45 16.77
C GLY A 77 2.13 -4.27 17.35
N GLY A 78 2.76 -3.56 18.26
CA GLY A 78 2.23 -2.37 18.93
C GLY A 78 2.62 -1.06 18.23
N PHE A 79 2.31 0.06 18.87
CA PHE A 79 2.72 1.39 18.46
C PHE A 79 3.99 1.81 19.22
N LEU A 80 5.15 1.75 18.57
CA LEU A 80 6.43 2.01 19.21
C LEU A 80 6.74 3.51 19.30
N VAL A 81 6.86 4.17 18.16
CA VAL A 81 7.15 5.60 18.00
C VAL A 81 6.37 6.17 16.83
N SER A 82 6.18 7.49 16.82
CA SER A 82 5.36 8.18 15.82
C SER A 82 6.10 8.51 14.51
N GLU A 83 7.43 8.32 14.48
CA GLU A 83 8.26 8.76 13.36
C GLU A 83 9.54 7.91 13.24
N HIS A 84 10.40 8.24 12.28
CA HIS A 84 11.69 7.56 12.11
C HIS A 84 12.59 7.76 13.34
N VAL A 85 13.26 6.69 13.78
CA VAL A 85 14.08 6.71 15.01
C VAL A 85 15.24 7.72 14.97
N GLN A 86 15.73 8.07 13.79
CA GLN A 86 16.80 9.07 13.63
C GLN A 86 16.30 10.53 13.74
N ASN A 87 15.00 10.77 13.65
CA ASN A 87 14.41 12.10 13.92
C ASN A 87 14.38 12.40 15.42
N LEU A 88 14.48 11.34 16.24
CA LEU A 88 14.55 11.45 17.69
C LEU A 88 16.01 11.63 18.15
N THR A 89 16.20 12.25 19.29
CA THR A 89 17.51 12.25 19.96
C THR A 89 17.91 10.80 20.30
N ARG A 90 19.20 10.49 20.22
CA ARG A 90 19.75 9.17 20.57
C ARG A 90 19.54 8.87 22.05
N ILE A 91 18.29 8.61 22.45
CA ILE A 91 17.91 8.31 23.83
C ILE A 91 17.37 6.88 23.90
N GLY A 92 18.23 5.91 24.12
CA GLY A 92 17.83 4.58 24.58
C GLY A 92 16.95 3.76 23.63
N LEU A 93 16.82 4.15 22.36
CA LEU A 93 16.40 3.28 21.29
C LEU A 93 17.69 2.79 20.62
N ASN A 94 18.15 1.61 20.97
CA ASN A 94 19.31 1.03 20.30
C ASN A 94 18.89 0.53 18.92
N ALA A 95 18.73 1.46 17.98
CA ALA A 95 18.35 1.16 16.61
C ALA A 95 19.45 0.42 15.83
N ALA A 96 20.68 0.36 16.36
CA ALA A 96 21.79 -0.35 15.76
C ALA A 96 21.75 -1.87 16.01
N ALA A 97 20.93 -2.33 16.96
CA ALA A 97 20.76 -3.75 17.21
C ALA A 97 19.41 -4.22 16.63
N PRO A 98 19.36 -4.67 15.38
CA PRO A 98 18.11 -5.15 14.77
C PRO A 98 17.52 -6.38 15.46
N VAL A 99 18.27 -7.02 16.34
CA VAL A 99 17.83 -8.13 17.18
C VAL A 99 18.42 -7.94 18.56
N SER A 100 17.72 -7.24 19.47
CA SER A 100 18.07 -7.30 20.88
C SER A 100 17.62 -8.64 21.43
N LEU A 101 18.58 -9.46 21.78
CA LEU A 101 18.37 -10.75 22.47
C LEU A 101 18.24 -10.55 23.99
N ASP A 102 18.29 -9.31 24.48
CA ASP A 102 18.16 -9.05 25.90
C ASP A 102 16.69 -9.06 26.34
N PRO A 103 16.25 -10.10 27.06
CA PRO A 103 14.90 -10.20 27.59
C PRO A 103 14.57 -9.09 28.60
N GLY A 104 15.57 -8.35 29.09
CA GLY A 104 15.38 -7.25 30.03
C GLY A 104 14.99 -5.91 29.40
N VAL A 105 14.98 -5.77 28.07
CA VAL A 105 14.66 -4.53 27.37
C VAL A 105 13.38 -4.64 26.52
N PRO A 106 12.21 -4.57 27.13
CA PRO A 106 10.92 -4.81 26.44
C PRO A 106 10.65 -3.90 25.25
N ARG A 107 11.20 -2.68 25.23
CA ARG A 107 11.05 -1.70 24.15
C ARG A 107 11.69 -2.12 22.83
N GLU A 108 12.69 -2.96 22.91
CA GLU A 108 13.48 -3.42 21.77
C GLU A 108 12.95 -4.74 21.19
N ARG A 109 11.97 -5.36 21.86
CA ARG A 109 11.35 -6.62 21.44
C ARG A 109 10.30 -6.43 20.35
N VAL A 110 10.57 -5.57 19.38
CA VAL A 110 9.73 -5.46 18.17
C VAL A 110 10.24 -6.36 17.05
N TRP A 111 11.46 -6.89 17.16
CA TRP A 111 12.05 -7.73 16.14
C TRP A 111 11.70 -9.21 16.35
N GLY A 112 11.23 -9.87 15.30
CA GLY A 112 10.89 -11.29 15.33
C GLY A 112 11.33 -12.01 14.06
N LEU A 113 11.53 -13.32 14.16
CA LEU A 113 11.95 -14.21 13.09
C LEU A 113 10.90 -15.30 12.85
N PRO A 114 9.86 -15.04 12.02
CA PRO A 114 8.85 -16.07 11.70
C PRO A 114 9.36 -17.11 10.69
N TRP A 115 10.66 -17.20 10.48
CA TRP A 115 11.30 -18.10 9.51
C TRP A 115 12.57 -18.76 10.03
N ARG A 116 12.97 -19.82 9.33
CA ARG A 116 14.31 -20.41 9.35
C ARG A 116 14.97 -20.15 8.01
N SER A 117 16.30 -20.06 7.99
CA SER A 117 17.06 -19.81 6.77
C SER A 117 18.40 -20.51 6.79
N ASN A 118 18.95 -20.79 5.60
CA ASN A 118 20.32 -21.24 5.44
C ASN A 118 21.38 -20.14 5.64
N VAL A 119 20.94 -18.88 5.77
CA VAL A 119 21.79 -17.71 6.00
C VAL A 119 21.27 -16.90 7.19
N ALA A 120 22.09 -15.97 7.71
CA ALA A 120 21.66 -14.99 8.69
C ALA A 120 20.69 -14.00 8.05
N PHE A 121 19.40 -14.32 8.09
CA PHE A 121 18.36 -13.51 7.49
C PHE A 121 17.75 -12.59 8.55
N PRO A 122 17.64 -11.28 8.31
CA PRO A 122 17.17 -10.33 9.33
C PRO A 122 15.69 -10.51 9.63
N GLY A 123 15.31 -10.14 10.85
CA GLY A 123 13.93 -10.20 11.33
C GLY A 123 12.99 -9.16 10.76
N LEU A 124 11.71 -9.26 11.17
CA LEU A 124 10.69 -8.26 10.98
C LEU A 124 10.58 -7.33 12.19
N ALA A 125 10.28 -6.07 11.94
CA ALA A 125 9.89 -5.15 13.00
C ALA A 125 8.37 -5.21 13.17
N TYR A 126 7.92 -5.84 14.24
CA TYR A 126 6.51 -5.94 14.62
C TYR A 126 6.06 -4.67 15.36
N CYS A 127 5.75 -3.65 14.59
CA CYS A 127 5.21 -2.39 15.11
C CYS A 127 4.58 -1.57 13.98
N VAL A 128 3.72 -0.62 14.33
CA VAL A 128 3.20 0.36 13.39
C VAL A 128 4.35 1.15 12.77
N GLY A 129 4.39 1.24 11.45
CA GLY A 129 5.52 1.77 10.67
C GLY A 129 6.54 0.70 10.27
N GLY A 130 6.65 -0.40 11.04
CA GLY A 130 7.54 -1.51 10.73
C GLY A 130 8.99 -1.08 10.47
N ARG A 131 9.64 -1.73 9.50
CA ARG A 131 11.02 -1.40 9.12
C ARG A 131 11.21 0.02 8.59
N SER A 132 10.14 0.76 8.22
CA SER A 132 10.28 2.17 7.82
C SER A 132 10.74 3.10 8.94
N LEU A 133 10.62 2.67 10.20
CA LEU A 133 11.15 3.40 11.35
C LEU A 133 12.69 3.36 11.42
N TYR A 134 13.34 2.41 10.72
CA TYR A 134 14.78 2.09 10.88
C TYR A 134 15.58 2.15 9.57
N TRP A 135 14.96 2.36 8.42
CA TRP A 135 15.63 2.28 7.12
C TRP A 135 16.55 3.47 6.83
N GLY A 136 17.51 3.30 5.92
CA GLY A 136 18.48 4.32 5.57
C GLY A 136 17.98 5.49 4.71
N GLY A 137 16.77 5.42 4.15
CA GLY A 137 16.20 6.47 3.31
C GLY A 137 16.61 6.45 1.84
N TRP A 138 17.53 5.57 1.41
CA TRP A 138 17.96 5.48 0.02
C TRP A 138 16.83 5.01 -0.90
N SER A 139 16.49 5.83 -1.90
CA SER A 139 15.30 5.66 -2.74
C SER A 139 15.60 5.83 -4.24
N PRO A 140 16.60 5.14 -4.81
CA PRO A 140 16.89 5.24 -6.23
C PRO A 140 15.79 4.65 -7.10
N LYS A 141 15.53 5.27 -8.26
CA LYS A 141 14.66 4.72 -9.31
C LYS A 141 15.33 3.53 -9.99
N LEU A 142 14.50 2.56 -10.43
CA LEU A 142 14.94 1.58 -11.41
C LEU A 142 15.21 2.29 -12.75
N THR A 143 16.34 1.97 -13.36
CA THR A 143 16.70 2.47 -14.70
C THR A 143 15.94 1.73 -15.79
N ASP A 144 15.99 2.22 -17.03
CA ASP A 144 15.40 1.52 -18.18
C ASP A 144 15.99 0.11 -18.35
N ALA A 145 17.27 -0.04 -18.05
CA ALA A 145 17.95 -1.33 -18.09
C ALA A 145 17.47 -2.29 -16.99
N ASP A 146 17.20 -1.79 -15.77
CA ASP A 146 16.59 -2.58 -14.68
C ASP A 146 15.18 -3.04 -15.04
N LEU A 147 14.42 -2.19 -15.70
CA LEU A 147 13.02 -2.44 -16.06
C LEU A 147 12.86 -3.36 -17.28
N LYS A 148 13.92 -3.70 -18.00
CA LYS A 148 13.87 -4.46 -19.26
C LYS A 148 13.05 -5.77 -19.16
N ASN A 149 13.10 -6.45 -18.01
CA ASN A 149 12.41 -7.72 -17.76
C ASN A 149 11.06 -7.55 -17.05
N TRP A 150 10.56 -6.33 -16.95
CA TRP A 150 9.26 -6.03 -16.35
C TRP A 150 8.18 -5.96 -17.45
N PRO A 151 6.90 -6.27 -17.15
CA PRO A 151 5.79 -6.03 -18.07
C PRO A 151 5.78 -4.58 -18.57
N ALA A 152 5.57 -4.37 -19.87
CA ALA A 152 5.66 -3.04 -20.50
C ALA A 152 4.73 -1.99 -19.88
N GLU A 153 3.53 -2.41 -19.47
CA GLU A 153 2.58 -1.53 -18.78
C GLU A 153 3.12 -1.05 -17.43
N LEU A 154 3.78 -1.94 -16.65
CA LEU A 154 4.41 -1.56 -15.39
C LEU A 154 5.61 -0.63 -15.60
N GLN A 155 6.42 -0.85 -16.66
CA GLN A 155 7.51 0.07 -17.01
C GLN A 155 6.97 1.48 -17.25
N THR A 156 5.91 1.59 -18.07
CA THR A 156 5.25 2.87 -18.37
C THR A 156 4.69 3.51 -17.11
N TYR A 157 3.98 2.74 -16.30
CA TYR A 157 3.38 3.22 -15.06
C TYR A 157 4.42 3.73 -14.07
N LEU A 158 5.49 2.97 -13.82
CA LEU A 158 6.57 3.35 -12.89
C LEU A 158 7.23 4.65 -13.30
N LYS A 159 7.63 4.78 -14.57
CA LYS A 159 8.25 5.99 -15.12
C LYS A 159 7.36 7.23 -14.96
N ALA A 160 6.07 7.08 -15.18
CA ALA A 160 5.10 8.18 -15.08
C ALA A 160 4.80 8.60 -13.62
N ASN A 161 4.96 7.69 -12.64
CA ASN A 161 4.51 7.93 -11.26
C ASN A 161 5.63 8.03 -10.22
N TYR A 162 6.89 7.78 -10.56
CA TYR A 162 8.00 7.92 -9.61
C TYR A 162 8.07 9.31 -8.98
N ASN A 163 7.96 10.37 -9.78
CA ASN A 163 8.08 11.74 -9.28
C ASN A 163 6.98 12.09 -8.26
N ASP A 164 5.78 11.58 -8.42
CA ASP A 164 4.71 11.77 -7.45
C ASP A 164 4.99 11.00 -6.15
N THR A 165 5.52 9.78 -6.28
CA THR A 165 5.89 8.96 -5.12
C THR A 165 7.08 9.58 -4.36
N GLU A 166 8.06 10.14 -5.07
CA GLU A 166 9.17 10.88 -4.45
C GLU A 166 8.66 12.04 -3.60
N LYS A 167 7.73 12.84 -4.14
CA LYS A 167 7.11 13.95 -3.38
C LYS A 167 6.39 13.47 -2.13
N GLU A 168 5.67 12.36 -2.21
CA GLU A 168 4.93 11.80 -1.08
C GLU A 168 5.83 11.18 -0.01
N THR A 169 7.01 10.70 -0.39
CA THR A 169 7.98 10.07 0.52
C THR A 169 9.15 10.99 0.89
N GLY A 170 9.08 12.26 0.48
CA GLY A 170 10.10 13.25 0.81
C GLY A 170 11.48 12.96 0.21
N VAL A 171 11.53 12.27 -0.93
CA VAL A 171 12.79 12.06 -1.65
C VAL A 171 13.18 13.37 -2.34
N ASP A 172 14.19 14.00 -1.80
CA ASP A 172 14.77 15.23 -2.38
C ASP A 172 16.18 14.96 -2.91
N PRO A 173 16.45 15.19 -4.20
CA PRO A 173 17.78 15.05 -4.77
C PRO A 173 18.75 16.18 -4.38
N THR A 174 18.25 17.30 -3.85
CA THR A 174 19.11 18.47 -3.53
C THR A 174 19.74 18.41 -2.16
N THR A 175 19.15 17.70 -1.24
CA THR A 175 19.65 17.37 0.09
C THR A 175 20.53 18.47 0.70
N ASP A 176 19.91 19.43 1.30
CA ASP A 176 20.50 20.64 1.92
C ASP A 176 21.57 20.33 3.00
N PHE A 177 21.57 19.14 3.60
CA PHE A 177 22.55 18.76 4.63
C PHE A 177 23.75 17.97 4.09
N ILE A 178 23.71 17.49 2.84
CA ILE A 178 24.81 16.78 2.17
C ILE A 178 25.40 17.55 0.99
N SER A 179 24.93 18.76 0.74
CA SER A 179 25.50 19.71 -0.19
C SER A 179 26.53 20.61 0.51
N GLY A 180 27.47 21.19 -0.24
CA GLY A 180 28.47 22.07 0.27
C GLY A 180 29.88 21.73 -0.21
N ALA A 181 30.90 22.34 0.36
CA ALA A 181 32.27 22.27 -0.15
C ALA A 181 32.82 20.83 -0.22
N LEU A 182 32.50 19.96 0.74
CA LEU A 182 32.91 18.56 0.68
C LEU A 182 32.19 17.82 -0.46
N TYR A 183 30.89 18.04 -0.60
CA TYR A 183 30.10 17.43 -1.67
C TYR A 183 30.63 17.88 -3.06
N ASP A 184 30.84 19.19 -3.26
CA ASP A 184 31.29 19.75 -4.54
C ASP A 184 32.65 19.19 -4.92
N ALA A 185 33.61 19.19 -3.97
CA ALA A 185 34.94 18.67 -4.19
C ALA A 185 34.92 17.15 -4.49
N LEU A 186 34.18 16.38 -3.69
CA LEU A 186 34.09 14.93 -3.86
C LEU A 186 33.35 14.56 -5.15
N LYS A 187 32.24 15.24 -5.48
CA LYS A 187 31.48 15.02 -6.72
C LYS A 187 32.31 15.23 -7.95
N LYS A 188 33.06 16.36 -8.01
CA LYS A 188 33.98 16.66 -9.10
C LYS A 188 35.08 15.60 -9.25
N ALA A 189 35.67 15.18 -8.14
CA ALA A 189 36.70 14.13 -8.14
C ALA A 189 36.12 12.77 -8.56
N MET A 190 34.89 12.44 -8.08
CA MET A 190 34.19 11.19 -8.40
C MET A 190 33.78 11.13 -9.88
N ASP A 191 33.27 12.21 -10.45
CA ASP A 191 32.95 12.28 -11.89
C ASP A 191 34.20 12.00 -12.75
N THR A 192 35.35 12.52 -12.34
CA THR A 192 36.60 12.24 -13.01
C THR A 192 37.06 10.79 -12.82
N ALA A 193 36.92 10.25 -11.61
CA ALA A 193 37.30 8.88 -11.32
C ALA A 193 36.41 7.87 -12.06
N ALA A 194 35.13 8.14 -12.16
CA ALA A 194 34.12 7.29 -12.83
C ALA A 194 34.51 7.03 -14.30
N THR A 195 35.06 8.01 -15.01
CA THR A 195 35.50 7.82 -16.42
C THR A 195 36.65 6.83 -16.58
N ARG A 196 37.33 6.46 -15.50
CA ARG A 196 38.49 5.56 -15.51
C ARG A 196 38.16 4.14 -15.02
N VAL A 197 36.93 3.91 -14.58
CA VAL A 197 36.48 2.59 -14.13
C VAL A 197 35.43 2.05 -15.13
N PRO A 198 35.79 1.06 -15.97
CA PRO A 198 34.96 0.65 -17.12
C PRO A 198 33.57 0.16 -16.80
N THR A 199 33.32 -0.30 -15.58
CA THR A 199 32.02 -0.82 -15.14
C THR A 199 31.14 0.23 -14.46
N VAL A 200 31.60 1.49 -14.40
CA VAL A 200 30.86 2.62 -13.83
C VAL A 200 30.17 3.39 -14.95
N ASP A 201 28.87 3.56 -14.84
CA ASP A 201 28.02 4.24 -15.83
C ASP A 201 27.92 5.75 -15.58
N GLY A 202 27.98 6.18 -14.32
CA GLY A 202 27.91 7.60 -13.95
C GLY A 202 27.71 7.84 -12.47
N VAL A 203 27.71 9.12 -12.09
CA VAL A 203 27.55 9.61 -10.71
C VAL A 203 26.35 10.52 -10.63
N GLU A 204 25.41 10.18 -9.77
CA GLU A 204 24.14 10.88 -9.54
C GLU A 204 24.10 11.52 -8.15
N VAL A 205 23.21 12.48 -7.97
CA VAL A 205 22.85 12.98 -6.65
C VAL A 205 22.23 11.86 -5.84
N ALA A 206 22.49 11.80 -4.54
CA ALA A 206 21.90 10.79 -3.67
C ALA A 206 20.37 10.97 -3.57
N PRO A 207 19.55 9.99 -3.98
CA PRO A 207 18.09 10.05 -3.85
C PRO A 207 17.71 9.59 -2.44
N LEU A 208 17.58 10.51 -1.51
CA LEU A 208 17.31 10.23 -0.10
C LEU A 208 15.92 10.70 0.32
N ALA A 209 15.18 9.86 1.00
CA ALA A 209 13.92 10.21 1.66
C ALA A 209 14.21 10.94 3.00
N VAL A 210 14.92 12.05 2.90
CA VAL A 210 15.39 12.85 4.02
C VAL A 210 15.29 14.33 3.66
N GLN A 211 14.68 15.12 4.54
CA GLN A 211 14.60 16.58 4.40
C GLN A 211 15.24 17.23 5.62
N ALA A 212 16.10 18.22 5.41
CA ALA A 212 16.79 18.93 6.49
C ALA A 212 16.29 20.36 6.68
N SER A 213 15.60 20.94 5.71
CA SER A 213 15.03 22.29 5.80
C SER A 213 13.55 22.23 6.13
N ALA A 214 13.22 22.18 7.43
CA ALA A 214 11.85 22.44 7.84
C ALA A 214 11.55 23.94 7.65
N PRO A 215 10.45 24.32 6.98
CA PRO A 215 10.10 25.73 6.76
C PRO A 215 9.97 26.56 8.03
N ALA A 216 9.75 25.91 9.18
CA ALA A 216 9.59 26.57 10.48
C ALA A 216 10.88 26.62 11.32
N GLY A 217 11.98 26.04 10.89
CA GLY A 217 13.25 26.02 11.64
C GLY A 217 13.22 25.26 12.97
N LEU A 218 12.13 24.58 13.29
CA LEU A 218 11.94 23.85 14.57
C LEU A 218 12.52 22.44 14.53
N PHE A 219 12.49 21.79 13.35
CA PHE A 219 13.00 20.44 13.12
C PHE A 219 13.87 20.45 11.87
N PRO A 220 15.18 20.60 12.00
CA PRO A 220 16.07 20.76 10.85
C PRO A 220 16.37 19.44 10.10
N PHE A 221 15.70 18.35 10.46
CA PHE A 221 15.96 17.03 9.90
C PHE A 221 14.72 16.15 10.01
N ASP A 222 14.29 15.59 8.89
CA ASP A 222 13.15 14.66 8.82
C ASP A 222 13.47 13.52 7.85
N LYS A 223 13.59 12.31 8.39
CA LYS A 223 13.70 11.09 7.59
C LYS A 223 12.34 10.41 7.55
N TYR A 224 11.90 10.10 6.35
CA TYR A 224 10.59 9.49 6.11
C TYR A 224 10.41 8.16 6.85
N SER A 225 9.25 8.00 7.47
CA SER A 225 8.64 6.71 7.79
C SER A 225 7.16 6.71 7.44
N SER A 226 6.53 5.54 7.35
CA SER A 226 5.10 5.47 7.05
C SER A 226 4.20 5.68 8.27
N ALA A 227 4.76 5.79 9.48
CA ALA A 227 3.97 6.00 10.69
C ALA A 227 3.28 7.36 10.73
N PRO A 228 3.91 8.52 10.39
CA PRO A 228 3.28 9.83 10.44
C PRO A 228 2.07 9.95 9.50
N ILE A 229 2.16 9.49 8.25
CA ILE A 229 1.06 9.60 7.28
C ILE A 229 -0.14 8.76 7.72
N LEU A 230 0.09 7.57 8.28
CA LEU A 230 -0.96 6.73 8.84
C LEU A 230 -1.57 7.38 10.08
N THR A 231 -0.75 7.88 10.99
CA THR A 231 -1.20 8.53 12.22
C THR A 231 -2.07 9.76 11.91
N ASP A 232 -1.71 10.56 10.91
CA ASP A 232 -2.52 11.69 10.46
C ASP A 232 -3.89 11.24 9.92
N ALA A 233 -3.92 10.18 9.12
CA ALA A 233 -5.17 9.61 8.62
C ALA A 233 -6.05 9.05 9.76
N VAL A 234 -5.46 8.33 10.72
CA VAL A 234 -6.16 7.81 11.92
C VAL A 234 -6.70 8.96 12.77
N ARG A 235 -5.92 10.03 12.95
CA ARG A 235 -6.36 11.22 13.69
C ARG A 235 -7.56 11.90 13.02
N GLN A 236 -7.56 12.01 11.70
CA GLN A 236 -8.71 12.56 10.97
C GLN A 236 -9.95 11.65 11.12
N ALA A 237 -9.78 10.34 11.04
CA ALA A 237 -10.86 9.39 11.23
C ALA A 237 -11.36 9.32 12.67
N ALA A 238 -10.56 9.66 13.66
CA ALA A 238 -10.93 9.61 15.09
C ALA A 238 -11.99 10.64 15.51
N GLY A 239 -12.21 11.68 14.70
CA GLY A 239 -13.28 12.66 14.91
C GLY A 239 -14.67 12.15 14.52
N ASP A 240 -14.76 11.06 13.77
CA ASP A 240 -16.04 10.49 13.34
C ASP A 240 -16.67 9.65 14.46
N PRO A 241 -18.00 9.66 14.61
CA PRO A 241 -18.69 8.67 15.44
C PRO A 241 -18.31 7.25 14.99
N ASP A 242 -18.22 6.31 15.91
CA ASP A 242 -17.84 4.94 15.59
C ASP A 242 -18.69 4.31 14.48
N SER A 243 -19.98 4.59 14.45
CA SER A 243 -20.90 4.11 13.40
C SER A 243 -20.55 4.58 11.98
N THR A 244 -19.82 5.69 11.85
CA THR A 244 -19.44 6.29 10.56
C THR A 244 -17.92 6.33 10.35
N LYS A 245 -17.14 5.85 11.30
CA LYS A 245 -15.69 5.82 11.23
C LYS A 245 -15.20 4.97 10.07
N ARG A 246 -14.27 5.51 9.29
CA ARG A 246 -13.83 4.89 8.04
C ARG A 246 -12.45 4.26 8.08
N LEU A 247 -11.62 4.60 9.05
CA LEU A 247 -10.28 4.02 9.20
C LEU A 247 -10.09 3.50 10.61
N PHE A 248 -9.80 2.22 10.72
CA PHE A 248 -9.49 1.54 11.98
C PHE A 248 -8.07 0.97 11.90
N LEU A 249 -7.25 1.28 12.90
CA LEU A 249 -5.93 0.69 13.08
C LEU A 249 -5.96 -0.17 14.35
N VAL A 250 -5.84 -1.49 14.17
CA VAL A 250 -5.87 -2.46 15.27
C VAL A 250 -4.48 -3.09 15.42
N PRO A 251 -3.70 -2.66 16.41
CA PRO A 251 -2.41 -3.27 16.73
C PRO A 251 -2.61 -4.57 17.52
N ARG A 252 -1.53 -5.35 17.66
CA ARG A 252 -1.51 -6.65 18.37
C ARG A 252 -2.51 -7.67 17.81
N ALA A 253 -2.83 -7.53 16.53
CA ALA A 253 -3.73 -8.36 15.74
C ALA A 253 -2.92 -9.18 14.74
N HIS A 254 -2.32 -10.29 15.19
CA HIS A 254 -1.49 -11.14 14.36
C HIS A 254 -2.34 -12.05 13.49
N VAL A 255 -2.41 -11.77 12.19
CA VAL A 255 -3.15 -12.58 11.22
C VAL A 255 -2.40 -13.87 10.95
N VAL A 256 -3.08 -15.00 11.09
CA VAL A 256 -2.49 -16.34 10.96
C VAL A 256 -3.03 -17.12 9.77
N LYS A 257 -4.24 -16.81 9.27
CA LYS A 257 -4.83 -17.50 8.12
C LYS A 257 -5.90 -16.66 7.44
N LEU A 258 -6.01 -16.82 6.12
CA LEU A 258 -7.11 -16.30 5.30
C LEU A 258 -7.96 -17.47 4.83
N HIS A 259 -9.17 -17.56 5.35
CA HIS A 259 -10.13 -18.55 4.88
C HIS A 259 -10.72 -18.08 3.57
N ASN A 260 -10.91 -19.00 2.63
CA ASN A 260 -11.49 -18.68 1.34
C ASN A 260 -12.43 -19.78 0.84
N THR A 261 -13.48 -19.37 0.15
CA THR A 261 -14.42 -20.25 -0.53
C THR A 261 -14.45 -19.91 -2.02
N ASN A 262 -14.16 -20.87 -2.86
CA ASN A 262 -14.15 -20.72 -4.33
C ASN A 262 -13.29 -19.54 -4.84
N GLY A 263 -12.13 -19.31 -4.21
CA GLY A 263 -11.21 -18.23 -4.60
C GLY A 263 -11.65 -16.83 -4.13
N VAL A 264 -12.52 -16.75 -3.12
CA VAL A 264 -12.90 -15.51 -2.45
C VAL A 264 -12.56 -15.65 -0.97
N ILE A 265 -11.76 -14.73 -0.44
CA ILE A 265 -11.48 -14.65 1.00
C ILE A 265 -12.77 -14.18 1.69
N ASP A 266 -13.25 -14.97 2.65
CA ASP A 266 -14.49 -14.73 3.39
C ASP A 266 -14.27 -14.49 4.88
N ALA A 267 -13.12 -14.92 5.43
CA ALA A 267 -12.76 -14.64 6.81
C ALA A 267 -11.23 -14.52 7.01
N ILE A 268 -10.84 -13.66 7.92
CA ILE A 268 -9.44 -13.46 8.35
C ILE A 268 -9.32 -13.97 9.78
N GLU A 269 -8.50 -15.00 9.99
CA GLU A 269 -8.19 -15.53 11.32
C GLU A 269 -6.97 -14.83 11.89
N LEU A 270 -7.07 -14.42 13.16
CA LEU A 270 -6.01 -13.70 13.84
C LEU A 270 -5.89 -14.10 15.32
N ARG A 271 -4.73 -13.78 15.90
CA ARG A 271 -4.50 -13.83 17.34
C ARG A 271 -4.51 -12.42 17.89
N TYR A 272 -5.41 -12.14 18.81
CA TYR A 272 -5.55 -10.85 19.48
C TYR A 272 -5.54 -11.06 20.99
N ASN A 273 -4.55 -10.48 21.67
CA ASN A 273 -4.34 -10.70 23.11
C ASN A 273 -4.33 -12.21 23.49
N GLY A 274 -3.66 -13.04 22.68
CA GLY A 274 -3.58 -14.48 22.90
C GLY A 274 -4.84 -15.28 22.56
N GLN A 275 -5.92 -14.62 22.13
CA GLN A 275 -7.17 -15.27 21.76
C GLN A 275 -7.32 -15.37 20.24
N GLN A 276 -7.89 -16.46 19.77
CA GLN A 276 -8.33 -16.60 18.38
C GLN A 276 -9.54 -15.69 18.13
N LYS A 277 -9.46 -14.90 17.07
CA LYS A 277 -10.52 -13.99 16.60
C LYS A 277 -10.67 -14.09 15.09
N PHE A 278 -11.79 -13.63 14.57
CA PHE A 278 -12.12 -13.67 13.15
C PHE A 278 -12.67 -12.32 12.69
N VAL A 279 -12.24 -11.86 11.51
CA VAL A 279 -12.87 -10.76 10.78
C VAL A 279 -13.55 -11.36 9.56
N SER A 280 -14.87 -11.30 9.51
CA SER A 280 -15.62 -11.65 8.31
C SER A 280 -15.46 -10.57 7.26
N VAL A 281 -15.26 -10.96 6.01
CA VAL A 281 -15.11 -10.05 4.89
C VAL A 281 -16.08 -10.41 3.78
N SER A 282 -16.65 -9.41 3.12
CA SER A 282 -17.52 -9.61 1.97
C SER A 282 -16.70 -9.90 0.69
N PRO A 283 -17.30 -10.51 -0.33
CA PRO A 283 -16.63 -10.73 -1.61
C PRO A 283 -16.11 -9.45 -2.29
N ASP A 284 -16.72 -8.30 -2.01
CA ASP A 284 -16.29 -7.00 -2.53
C ASP A 284 -15.19 -6.35 -1.69
N CYS A 285 -14.91 -6.86 -0.48
CA CYS A 285 -13.87 -6.35 0.40
C CYS A 285 -12.48 -6.74 -0.12
N ALA A 286 -11.64 -5.77 -0.43
CA ALA A 286 -10.26 -6.03 -0.82
C ALA A 286 -9.42 -6.43 0.41
N VAL A 287 -8.76 -7.59 0.37
CA VAL A 287 -7.83 -8.05 1.41
C VAL A 287 -6.40 -7.90 0.89
N VAL A 288 -5.60 -7.02 1.51
CA VAL A 288 -4.25 -6.66 1.04
C VAL A 288 -3.19 -7.22 1.98
N LEU A 289 -2.32 -8.08 1.47
CA LEU A 289 -1.15 -8.59 2.19
C LEU A 289 0.00 -7.59 2.07
N ALA A 290 0.40 -6.98 3.18
CA ALA A 290 1.46 -5.98 3.25
C ALA A 290 2.42 -6.19 4.44
N ALA A 291 2.56 -7.44 4.87
CA ALA A 291 3.35 -7.86 6.03
C ALA A 291 4.83 -8.16 5.71
N SER A 292 5.42 -7.49 4.74
CA SER A 292 6.74 -7.74 4.11
C SER A 292 6.74 -8.90 3.10
N THR A 293 7.86 -9.05 2.38
CA THR A 293 8.00 -10.07 1.34
C THR A 293 7.81 -11.48 1.87
N ILE A 294 8.54 -11.84 2.92
CA ILE A 294 8.53 -13.22 3.45
C ILE A 294 7.21 -13.51 4.15
N GLU A 295 6.75 -12.64 5.04
CA GLU A 295 5.54 -12.90 5.82
C GLU A 295 4.26 -12.86 4.97
N SER A 296 4.16 -11.93 4.01
CA SER A 296 3.04 -11.92 3.05
C SER A 296 2.97 -13.22 2.23
N THR A 297 4.13 -13.72 1.80
CA THR A 297 4.21 -14.98 1.06
C THR A 297 3.91 -16.18 1.95
N ARG A 298 4.39 -16.19 3.20
CA ARG A 298 4.10 -17.22 4.20
C ARG A 298 2.60 -17.33 4.45
N LEU A 299 1.94 -16.18 4.67
CA LEU A 299 0.49 -16.13 4.87
C LEU A 299 -0.28 -16.60 3.64
N ALA A 300 0.17 -16.25 2.42
CA ALA A 300 -0.44 -16.72 1.18
C ALA A 300 -0.28 -18.24 0.99
N LEU A 301 0.92 -18.79 1.28
CA LEU A 301 1.19 -20.22 1.23
C LEU A 301 0.35 -21.02 2.25
N GLU A 302 0.10 -20.47 3.45
CA GLU A 302 -0.76 -21.09 4.45
C GLU A 302 -2.25 -21.07 4.05
N SER A 303 -2.66 -20.06 3.28
CA SER A 303 -4.07 -19.78 3.07
C SER A 303 -4.61 -20.28 1.72
N PHE A 304 -3.84 -20.12 0.63
CA PHE A 304 -4.25 -20.44 -0.74
C PHE A 304 -3.02 -20.70 -1.65
N PRO A 305 -2.23 -21.74 -1.35
CA PRO A 305 -0.95 -22.00 -2.01
C PRO A 305 -1.09 -22.26 -3.52
N THR A 306 -0.10 -21.79 -4.28
CA THR A 306 0.14 -22.20 -5.67
C THR A 306 1.59 -22.66 -5.86
N PRO A 307 1.91 -23.47 -6.88
CA PRO A 307 3.28 -23.94 -7.10
C PRO A 307 4.32 -22.84 -7.35
N LEU A 308 3.88 -21.67 -7.82
CA LEU A 308 4.75 -20.54 -8.13
C LEU A 308 5.11 -19.70 -6.89
N MET A 309 4.26 -19.70 -5.85
CA MET A 309 4.49 -18.90 -4.64
C MET A 309 5.80 -19.29 -3.96
N GLY A 310 6.51 -18.28 -3.48
CA GLY A 310 7.81 -18.48 -2.83
C GLY A 310 8.97 -18.75 -3.79
N ARG A 311 8.72 -18.84 -5.12
CA ARG A 311 9.78 -18.91 -6.15
C ARG A 311 10.28 -17.50 -6.44
N ASN A 312 11.27 -17.35 -7.31
CA ASN A 312 11.84 -16.07 -7.71
C ASN A 312 12.33 -15.20 -6.53
N LEU A 313 12.70 -15.83 -5.40
CA LEU A 313 13.25 -15.10 -4.26
C LEU A 313 14.55 -14.41 -4.66
N MET A 314 14.61 -13.11 -4.44
CA MET A 314 15.76 -12.26 -4.70
C MET A 314 16.09 -11.45 -3.46
N ALA A 315 17.37 -11.08 -3.33
CA ALA A 315 17.85 -10.06 -2.41
C ALA A 315 19.03 -9.34 -3.09
N HIS A 316 19.52 -8.24 -2.50
CA HIS A 316 20.71 -7.60 -3.02
C HIS A 316 22.00 -8.18 -2.41
N LEU A 317 23.03 -8.26 -3.22
CA LEU A 317 24.41 -8.41 -2.76
C LEU A 317 24.86 -7.10 -2.11
N ARG A 318 25.54 -7.14 -0.98
CA ARG A 318 26.00 -5.92 -0.29
C ARG A 318 27.47 -6.04 0.12
N SER A 319 28.23 -4.95 -0.10
CA SER A 319 29.61 -4.78 0.35
C SER A 319 29.81 -3.38 0.91
N ASN A 320 30.70 -3.23 1.89
CA ASN A 320 31.06 -1.95 2.47
C ASN A 320 32.57 -1.75 2.33
N THR A 321 33.00 -1.05 1.29
CA THR A 321 34.38 -0.62 1.12
C THR A 321 34.57 0.73 1.80
N ILE A 322 35.20 0.72 2.96
CA ILE A 322 35.46 1.94 3.73
C ILE A 322 36.92 2.33 3.55
N VAL A 323 37.12 3.58 3.15
CA VAL A 323 38.45 4.14 2.96
C VAL A 323 38.55 5.50 3.66
N ARG A 324 39.77 5.92 3.93
CA ARG A 324 40.06 7.30 4.25
C ARG A 324 41.17 7.81 3.32
N ILE A 325 40.95 9.00 2.76
CA ILE A 325 41.89 9.65 1.87
C ILE A 325 42.43 10.92 2.50
N ALA A 326 43.65 11.31 2.12
CA ALA A 326 44.24 12.57 2.59
C ALA A 326 43.33 13.74 2.21
N ARG A 327 42.98 14.58 3.17
CA ARG A 327 42.10 15.76 2.97
C ARG A 327 42.57 16.68 1.87
N SER A 328 43.89 16.85 1.73
CA SER A 328 44.55 17.66 0.68
C SER A 328 44.22 17.21 -0.74
N VAL A 329 43.82 15.96 -0.95
CA VAL A 329 43.41 15.43 -2.27
C VAL A 329 42.16 16.14 -2.79
N LEU A 330 41.26 16.52 -1.88
CA LEU A 330 39.99 17.21 -2.20
C LEU A 330 40.12 18.75 -2.18
N GLY A 331 41.36 19.28 -2.00
CA GLY A 331 41.62 20.71 -1.95
C GLY A 331 41.34 21.32 -0.56
N THR A 332 40.97 22.60 -0.54
CA THR A 332 40.67 23.29 0.71
C THR A 332 39.22 23.01 1.13
N LEU A 333 39.05 22.30 2.20
CA LEU A 333 37.74 22.02 2.80
C LEU A 333 37.53 22.88 4.05
N PRO A 334 36.30 23.27 4.39
CA PRO A 334 36.01 24.00 5.63
C PRO A 334 36.39 23.17 6.85
N THR A 335 36.64 23.85 7.97
CA THR A 335 37.03 23.24 9.24
C THR A 335 35.82 22.65 10.00
N GLN A 336 34.62 23.02 9.60
CA GLN A 336 33.39 22.51 10.21
C GLN A 336 33.04 21.09 9.70
N LEU A 337 32.25 20.37 10.46
CA LEU A 337 31.67 19.11 10.01
C LEU A 337 30.98 19.29 8.66
N ALA A 338 31.40 18.50 7.70
CA ALA A 338 30.76 18.40 6.40
C ALA A 338 30.46 16.94 6.08
N ALA A 339 29.28 16.69 5.57
CA ALA A 339 28.85 15.39 5.06
C ALA A 339 28.55 15.49 3.56
N ALA A 340 28.77 14.41 2.83
CA ALA A 340 28.41 14.31 1.44
C ALA A 340 27.82 12.92 1.15
N ALA A 341 26.85 12.85 0.24
CA ALA A 341 26.36 11.59 -0.28
C ALA A 341 26.06 11.69 -1.77
N MET A 342 26.34 10.61 -2.50
CA MET A 342 26.06 10.49 -3.94
C MET A 342 25.83 9.04 -4.33
N LEU A 343 25.23 8.82 -5.48
CA LEU A 343 24.97 7.50 -6.03
C LEU A 343 25.87 7.28 -7.26
N VAL A 344 26.63 6.20 -7.28
CA VAL A 344 27.40 5.80 -8.45
C VAL A 344 26.71 4.59 -9.07
N ARG A 345 26.29 4.69 -10.32
CA ARG A 345 25.71 3.57 -11.09
C ARG A 345 26.80 2.79 -11.77
N GLY A 346 26.59 1.48 -11.89
CA GLY A 346 27.46 0.61 -12.62
C GLY A 346 26.77 -0.60 -13.21
N SER A 347 27.35 -1.13 -14.28
CA SER A 347 26.82 -2.27 -15.01
C SER A 347 27.90 -3.19 -15.55
N THR A 348 27.53 -4.46 -15.71
CA THR A 348 28.31 -5.51 -16.31
C THR A 348 27.39 -6.39 -17.17
N PRO A 349 27.90 -7.26 -18.02
CA PRO A 349 27.05 -8.26 -18.70
C PRO A 349 26.29 -9.19 -17.76
N GLN A 350 26.74 -9.35 -16.50
CA GLN A 350 26.15 -10.26 -15.51
C GLN A 350 25.06 -9.60 -14.66
N GLY A 351 25.02 -8.27 -14.57
CA GLY A 351 24.06 -7.54 -13.73
C GLY A 351 24.42 -6.08 -13.54
N ARG A 352 23.59 -5.38 -12.82
CA ARG A 352 23.73 -3.96 -12.49
C ARG A 352 23.94 -3.78 -11.00
N TYR A 353 24.66 -2.73 -10.66
CA TYR A 353 24.89 -2.34 -9.28
C TYR A 353 24.85 -0.82 -9.12
N HIS A 354 24.76 -0.39 -7.88
CA HIS A 354 25.09 0.98 -7.53
C HIS A 354 25.95 1.00 -6.26
N LEU A 355 26.69 2.08 -6.10
CA LEU A 355 27.42 2.36 -4.87
C LEU A 355 26.76 3.59 -4.21
N GLN A 356 26.28 3.40 -2.99
CA GLN A 356 25.87 4.49 -2.11
C GLN A 356 27.17 5.03 -1.50
N VAL A 357 27.60 6.19 -1.96
CA VAL A 357 28.83 6.82 -1.48
C VAL A 357 28.46 7.84 -0.43
N THR A 358 28.98 7.66 0.77
CA THR A 358 28.85 8.63 1.86
C THR A 358 30.24 9.05 2.32
N ALA A 359 30.40 10.33 2.66
CA ALA A 359 31.66 10.86 3.14
C ALA A 359 31.45 11.85 4.30
N ALA A 360 32.42 11.90 5.20
CA ALA A 360 32.43 12.86 6.28
C ALA A 360 33.85 13.40 6.51
N ALA A 361 33.93 14.71 6.72
CA ALA A 361 35.10 15.39 7.22
C ALA A 361 34.77 16.02 8.57
N LEU A 362 35.42 15.53 9.63
CA LEU A 362 35.18 15.94 11.01
C LEU A 362 36.18 16.97 11.49
N ASP A 363 35.74 17.91 12.33
CA ASP A 363 36.58 18.88 13.00
C ASP A 363 35.96 19.28 14.35
N GLY A 364 36.12 18.46 15.37
CA GLY A 364 35.69 18.77 16.74
C GLY A 364 34.87 17.74 17.47
N SER A 365 34.55 18.03 18.75
CA SER A 365 33.97 17.10 19.72
C SER A 365 32.45 16.90 19.63
N ASP A 366 31.71 17.78 18.97
CA ASP A 366 30.23 17.73 18.92
C ASP A 366 29.69 16.98 17.69
N SER A 367 30.56 16.21 17.07
CA SER A 367 30.26 15.54 15.79
C SER A 367 29.25 14.39 15.93
N GLU A 368 29.16 13.74 17.11
CA GLU A 368 28.30 12.57 17.29
C GLU A 368 26.82 12.88 17.09
N ALA A 369 26.29 13.90 17.76
CA ALA A 369 24.88 14.27 17.67
C ALA A 369 24.51 14.76 16.26
N THR A 370 25.45 15.46 15.60
CA THR A 370 25.25 15.91 14.21
C THR A 370 25.30 14.72 13.25
N MET A 371 26.29 13.83 13.42
CA MET A 371 26.41 12.63 12.58
C MET A 371 25.21 11.69 12.72
N TRP A 372 24.63 11.55 13.91
CA TRP A 372 23.40 10.80 14.10
C TRP A 372 22.28 11.22 13.14
N ARG A 373 22.17 12.51 12.85
CA ARG A 373 21.11 13.07 12.01
C ARG A 373 21.47 13.11 10.53
N VAL A 374 22.74 13.41 10.20
CA VAL A 374 23.16 13.59 8.80
C VAL A 374 23.57 12.30 8.11
N VAL A 375 23.98 11.27 8.85
CA VAL A 375 24.31 9.97 8.24
C VAL A 375 23.01 9.25 7.89
N PRO A 376 22.73 9.00 6.60
CA PRO A 376 21.51 8.33 6.18
C PRO A 376 21.48 6.84 6.57
N ASP A 377 22.53 6.32 7.15
CA ASP A 377 22.73 4.93 7.50
C ASP A 377 23.39 4.79 8.87
N LEU A 378 22.65 4.20 9.81
CA LEU A 378 23.11 3.99 11.19
C LEU A 378 24.28 3.02 11.32
N ASP A 379 24.35 2.02 10.45
CA ASP A 379 25.41 1.01 10.50
C ASP A 379 26.80 1.63 10.29
N LEU A 380 26.86 2.83 9.73
CA LEU A 380 28.12 3.54 9.47
C LEU A 380 28.47 4.57 10.53
N LEU A 381 27.55 4.96 11.39
CA LEU A 381 27.77 6.03 12.36
C LEU A 381 28.97 5.75 13.26
N ASP A 382 29.00 4.59 13.87
CA ASP A 382 30.09 4.20 14.80
C ASP A 382 31.44 4.07 14.08
N GLN A 383 31.42 3.65 12.81
CA GLN A 383 32.64 3.53 11.98
C GLN A 383 33.19 4.90 11.60
N LEU A 384 32.30 5.85 11.30
CA LEU A 384 32.70 7.23 11.00
C LEU A 384 33.22 7.94 12.26
N LEU A 385 32.62 7.69 13.42
CA LEU A 385 33.07 8.25 14.70
C LEU A 385 34.40 7.67 15.16
N ALA A 386 34.68 6.40 14.87
CA ALA A 386 35.97 5.76 15.21
C ALA A 386 37.15 6.26 14.36
N SER A 387 36.90 7.00 13.29
CA SER A 387 37.93 7.41 12.32
C SER A 387 38.43 8.85 12.49
N GLN A 388 38.49 9.39 13.70
CA GLN A 388 38.86 10.78 14.01
C GLN A 388 40.30 11.15 13.61
N ASP A 389 40.61 11.15 12.33
CA ASP A 389 41.85 11.72 11.79
C ASP A 389 41.48 12.94 10.94
N PHE A 390 41.64 14.13 11.52
CA PHE A 390 41.28 15.42 10.88
C PHE A 390 42.07 15.73 9.62
N SER A 391 43.19 15.05 9.38
CA SER A 391 43.97 15.17 8.15
C SER A 391 43.39 14.39 6.98
N LYS A 392 42.30 13.60 7.22
CA LYS A 392 41.73 12.68 6.27
C LYS A 392 40.21 12.90 6.12
N VAL A 393 39.66 12.37 5.05
CA VAL A 393 38.22 12.26 4.80
C VAL A 393 37.88 10.80 4.70
N THR A 394 36.93 10.34 5.52
CA THR A 394 36.43 8.97 5.48
C THR A 394 35.32 8.88 4.44
N ILE A 395 35.42 7.90 3.55
CA ILE A 395 34.46 7.64 2.47
C ILE A 395 34.05 6.17 2.54
N THR A 396 32.75 5.93 2.53
CA THR A 396 32.19 4.59 2.42
C THR A 396 31.57 4.42 1.05
N PHE A 397 31.95 3.34 0.37
CA PHE A 397 31.32 2.85 -0.85
C PHE A 397 30.50 1.63 -0.48
N ARG A 398 29.18 1.79 -0.29
CA ARG A 398 28.27 0.68 -0.05
C ARG A 398 27.75 0.16 -1.37
N GLY A 399 28.29 -0.95 -1.83
CA GLY A 399 27.87 -1.63 -3.04
C GLY A 399 26.57 -2.38 -2.83
N ILE A 400 25.60 -2.15 -3.71
CA ILE A 400 24.32 -2.87 -3.79
C ILE A 400 24.23 -3.49 -5.19
N GLY A 401 24.28 -4.82 -5.26
CA GLY A 401 24.31 -5.55 -6.52
C GLY A 401 23.04 -6.37 -6.75
N GLU A 402 22.61 -6.43 -7.99
CA GLU A 402 21.43 -7.20 -8.42
C GLU A 402 21.63 -8.71 -8.16
N MET A 403 20.60 -9.36 -7.64
CA MET A 403 20.45 -10.82 -7.69
C MET A 403 19.32 -11.19 -8.64
N VAL A 404 19.54 -12.24 -9.44
CA VAL A 404 18.53 -12.78 -10.35
C VAL A 404 17.83 -13.93 -9.67
N GLY A 405 16.48 -13.86 -9.60
CA GLY A 405 15.65 -14.91 -9.05
C GLY A 405 15.43 -16.06 -10.04
N ASP A 406 15.02 -17.21 -9.51
CA ASP A 406 14.65 -18.39 -10.30
C ASP A 406 13.15 -18.66 -10.13
N LYS A 407 12.36 -18.35 -11.17
CA LYS A 407 10.92 -18.58 -11.20
C LYS A 407 10.53 -20.07 -11.25
N ASN A 408 11.47 -20.91 -11.60
CA ASN A 408 11.31 -22.37 -11.67
C ASN A 408 11.97 -23.08 -10.46
N ALA A 409 12.38 -22.32 -9.44
CA ALA A 409 13.01 -22.89 -8.26
C ALA A 409 12.13 -23.97 -7.62
N SER A 410 12.77 -24.98 -7.09
CA SER A 410 12.11 -26.07 -6.36
C SER A 410 12.48 -26.01 -4.89
N ASN A 411 11.52 -26.24 -4.01
CA ASN A 411 11.74 -26.34 -2.57
C ASN A 411 12.66 -27.50 -2.16
N THR A 412 13.17 -28.27 -3.08
CA THR A 412 14.14 -29.35 -2.84
C THR A 412 15.53 -29.04 -3.40
N ASN A 413 15.67 -27.94 -4.16
CA ASN A 413 16.96 -27.57 -4.75
C ASN A 413 17.70 -26.54 -3.89
N PRO A 414 18.73 -26.93 -3.13
CA PRO A 414 19.50 -26.01 -2.29
C PRO A 414 20.39 -25.04 -3.07
N ALA A 415 20.56 -25.23 -4.39
CA ALA A 415 21.39 -24.37 -5.23
C ALA A 415 20.64 -23.15 -5.80
N THR A 416 19.35 -23.04 -5.58
CA THR A 416 18.51 -21.93 -6.02
C THR A 416 17.86 -21.22 -4.83
N SER A 417 17.49 -19.94 -5.03
CA SER A 417 16.81 -19.15 -4.00
C SER A 417 15.30 -19.32 -4.06
N TRP A 418 14.69 -19.67 -2.95
CA TRP A 418 13.24 -19.90 -2.80
C TRP A 418 12.81 -19.83 -1.34
N MET A 419 11.52 -19.79 -1.09
CA MET A 419 10.93 -20.00 0.24
C MET A 419 9.73 -20.95 0.17
N ASP A 420 9.46 -21.61 1.29
CA ASP A 420 8.28 -22.47 1.48
C ASP A 420 7.91 -22.55 2.97
N LEU A 421 6.80 -23.20 3.31
CA LEU A 421 6.46 -23.46 4.71
C LEU A 421 7.31 -24.61 5.26
N SER A 422 7.78 -24.44 6.50
CA SER A 422 8.45 -25.52 7.22
C SER A 422 7.45 -26.61 7.60
N PRO A 423 7.70 -27.87 7.26
CA PRO A 423 6.86 -28.97 7.73
C PRO A 423 7.19 -29.41 9.17
N PHE A 424 8.18 -28.78 9.82
CA PHE A 424 8.74 -29.26 11.10
C PHE A 424 8.60 -28.25 12.24
N ASP A 425 8.39 -26.98 11.93
CA ASP A 425 8.48 -25.91 12.92
C ASP A 425 7.33 -24.91 12.76
N SER A 426 6.74 -24.52 13.87
CA SER A 426 5.71 -23.49 13.95
C SER A 426 6.17 -22.37 14.86
N ASP A 427 5.59 -21.19 14.67
CA ASP A 427 5.82 -20.06 15.54
C ASP A 427 4.91 -20.10 16.79
N GLU A 428 5.04 -19.10 17.66
CA GLU A 428 4.28 -18.94 18.89
C GLU A 428 2.78 -18.74 18.66
N PHE A 429 2.36 -18.45 17.43
CA PHE A 429 0.96 -18.30 17.04
C PHE A 429 0.36 -19.56 16.41
N GLY A 430 1.18 -20.60 16.26
CA GLY A 430 0.81 -21.89 15.68
C GLY A 430 0.86 -21.93 14.16
N MET A 431 1.40 -20.90 13.49
CA MET A 431 1.64 -20.93 12.05
C MET A 431 2.93 -21.69 11.71
N PRO A 432 2.96 -22.52 10.64
CA PRO A 432 4.21 -23.06 10.13
C PRO A 432 5.20 -21.92 9.83
N ARG A 433 6.45 -22.03 10.32
CA ARG A 433 7.47 -21.05 9.97
C ARG A 433 7.79 -21.14 8.48
N ALA A 434 8.17 -20.02 7.88
CA ALA A 434 8.77 -20.09 6.56
C ALA A 434 10.16 -20.73 6.65
N TYR A 435 10.56 -21.47 5.62
CA TYR A 435 11.93 -21.82 5.34
C TYR A 435 12.41 -21.00 4.14
N VAL A 436 13.45 -20.19 4.35
CA VAL A 436 14.00 -19.29 3.33
C VAL A 436 15.37 -19.80 2.91
N ASN A 437 15.48 -20.29 1.68
CA ASN A 437 16.75 -20.69 1.09
C ASN A 437 17.25 -19.57 0.18
N LEU A 438 18.33 -18.89 0.57
CA LEU A 438 18.93 -17.79 -0.20
C LEU A 438 20.35 -18.13 -0.59
N VAL A 439 20.66 -18.07 -1.89
CA VAL A 439 21.93 -18.53 -2.45
C VAL A 439 22.50 -17.51 -3.43
N ALA A 440 23.77 -17.13 -3.26
CA ALA A 440 24.52 -16.47 -4.31
C ALA A 440 25.08 -17.51 -5.29
N THR A 441 24.56 -17.55 -6.51
CA THR A 441 25.04 -18.45 -7.56
C THR A 441 26.49 -18.11 -7.96
N PRO A 442 27.23 -19.02 -8.62
CA PRO A 442 28.58 -18.73 -9.11
C PRO A 442 28.63 -17.46 -10.00
N LEU A 443 27.59 -17.22 -10.80
CA LEU A 443 27.48 -16.01 -11.61
C LEU A 443 27.32 -14.75 -10.73
N ALA A 444 26.48 -14.83 -9.70
CA ALA A 444 26.31 -13.74 -8.72
C ALA A 444 27.61 -13.46 -7.95
N LEU A 445 28.37 -14.49 -7.59
CA LEU A 445 29.67 -14.31 -6.92
C LEU A 445 30.69 -13.63 -7.83
N THR A 446 30.73 -13.97 -9.11
CA THR A 446 31.59 -13.31 -10.10
C THR A 446 31.22 -11.83 -10.26
N PHE A 447 29.94 -11.57 -10.39
CA PHE A 447 29.41 -10.21 -10.45
C PHE A 447 29.72 -9.40 -9.18
N TRP A 448 29.57 -10.01 -8.00
CA TRP A 448 29.90 -9.38 -6.70
C TRP A 448 31.38 -8.98 -6.63
N ASN A 449 32.29 -9.84 -7.09
CA ASN A 449 33.71 -9.51 -7.19
C ASN A 449 33.95 -8.27 -8.04
N THR A 450 33.26 -8.15 -9.18
CA THR A 450 33.40 -7.00 -10.09
C THR A 450 32.90 -5.72 -9.44
N MET A 451 31.78 -5.75 -8.70
CA MET A 451 31.27 -4.62 -7.92
C MET A 451 32.28 -4.18 -6.84
N ASP A 452 32.83 -5.14 -6.08
CA ASP A 452 33.82 -4.86 -5.04
C ASP A 452 35.08 -4.21 -5.64
N GLN A 453 35.55 -4.72 -6.78
CA GLN A 453 36.70 -4.16 -7.49
C GLN A 453 36.43 -2.74 -8.01
N ALA A 454 35.21 -2.45 -8.49
CA ALA A 454 34.84 -1.11 -8.92
C ALA A 454 34.93 -0.08 -7.79
N ALA A 455 34.43 -0.44 -6.59
CA ALA A 455 34.55 0.42 -5.41
C ALA A 455 36.01 0.70 -5.03
N VAL A 456 36.85 -0.32 -5.02
CA VAL A 456 38.30 -0.17 -4.75
C VAL A 456 38.98 0.69 -5.81
N GLN A 457 38.70 0.47 -7.09
CA GLN A 457 39.30 1.25 -8.20
C GLN A 457 38.88 2.72 -8.17
N LEU A 458 37.60 3.00 -7.85
CA LEU A 458 37.14 4.39 -7.64
C LEU A 458 37.92 5.05 -6.50
N ALA A 459 38.03 4.37 -5.34
CA ALA A 459 38.74 4.89 -4.18
C ALA A 459 40.23 5.17 -4.49
N GLN A 460 40.92 4.27 -5.19
CA GLN A 460 42.32 4.43 -5.62
C GLN A 460 42.46 5.59 -6.61
N THR A 461 41.54 5.72 -7.54
CA THR A 461 41.57 6.80 -8.53
C THR A 461 41.34 8.16 -7.86
N LEU A 462 40.46 8.25 -6.87
CA LEU A 462 40.25 9.43 -6.05
C LEU A 462 41.52 9.84 -5.31
N ALA A 463 42.17 8.89 -4.66
CA ALA A 463 43.35 9.13 -3.86
C ALA A 463 44.57 9.54 -4.70
N GLY A 464 44.60 9.15 -5.97
CA GLY A 464 45.66 9.45 -6.92
C GLY A 464 46.96 8.66 -6.69
N THR A 465 47.39 8.48 -5.45
CA THR A 465 48.55 7.67 -5.08
C THR A 465 48.28 6.77 -3.90
N PRO A 466 48.95 5.61 -3.77
CA PRO A 466 48.78 4.69 -2.65
C PRO A 466 49.09 5.32 -1.28
N ALA A 467 49.93 6.34 -1.23
CA ALA A 467 50.28 7.01 0.02
C ALA A 467 49.11 7.85 0.60
N ASN A 468 48.13 8.18 -0.23
CA ASN A 468 47.00 9.03 0.15
C ASN A 468 45.76 8.25 0.58
N ILE A 469 45.79 6.91 0.62
CA ILE A 469 44.61 6.07 0.93
C ILE A 469 44.94 5.00 1.95
N GLU A 470 43.99 4.76 2.85
CA GLU A 470 43.95 3.62 3.73
C GLU A 470 42.56 2.98 3.68
N TYR A 471 42.50 1.68 3.94
CA TYR A 471 41.30 0.85 3.88
C TYR A 471 40.97 0.33 5.25
N PHE A 472 39.70 0.34 5.64
CA PHE A 472 39.23 -0.19 6.90
C PHE A 472 38.66 -1.61 6.72
N TYR A 473 39.29 -2.58 7.34
CA TYR A 473 38.78 -3.95 7.48
C TYR A 473 39.45 -4.62 8.69
N ASP A 474 38.87 -5.71 9.19
CA ASP A 474 39.36 -6.38 10.43
C ASP A 474 39.50 -5.41 11.62
N ASN A 475 38.60 -4.42 11.73
CA ASN A 475 38.64 -3.39 12.77
C ASN A 475 39.92 -2.55 12.82
N ALA A 476 40.67 -2.46 11.70
CA ALA A 476 41.90 -1.70 11.59
C ALA A 476 42.06 -0.99 10.24
N TRP A 477 42.89 0.05 10.21
CA TRP A 477 43.29 0.74 8.99
C TRP A 477 44.50 0.07 8.37
N HIS A 478 44.46 -0.19 7.06
CA HIS A 478 45.49 -0.83 6.27
C HIS A 478 45.86 -0.02 5.06
N THR A 479 47.12 -0.08 4.64
CA THR A 479 47.60 0.55 3.39
C THR A 479 47.31 -0.28 2.13
N ALA A 480 47.09 -1.58 2.30
CA ALA A 480 46.68 -2.48 1.22
C ALA A 480 45.17 -2.58 1.10
N PRO A 481 44.63 -2.72 -0.13
CA PRO A 481 43.21 -2.93 -0.34
C PRO A 481 42.74 -4.27 0.32
N PRO A 482 41.47 -4.37 0.70
CA PRO A 482 40.93 -5.57 1.32
C PRO A 482 41.01 -6.78 0.37
N PRO A 483 41.29 -7.97 0.91
CA PRO A 483 41.21 -9.22 0.13
C PRO A 483 39.80 -9.42 -0.45
N ALA A 484 39.72 -10.17 -1.55
CA ALA A 484 38.45 -10.47 -2.22
C ALA A 484 37.40 -11.05 -1.24
N GLY A 485 36.23 -10.51 -1.22
CA GLY A 485 35.10 -10.91 -0.39
C GLY A 485 35.17 -10.43 1.08
N LYS A 486 36.25 -9.80 1.52
CA LYS A 486 36.43 -9.39 2.92
C LYS A 486 35.46 -8.31 3.39
N VAL A 487 35.02 -7.46 2.47
CA VAL A 487 34.12 -6.32 2.74
C VAL A 487 32.66 -6.66 2.52
N ARG A 488 32.33 -7.93 2.30
CA ARG A 488 30.96 -8.38 2.02
C ARG A 488 30.18 -8.61 3.30
N ASP A 489 28.96 -8.14 3.25
CA ASP A 489 27.97 -8.51 4.26
C ASP A 489 27.38 -9.91 3.95
N GLY A 490 26.78 -10.53 4.96
CA GLY A 490 26.04 -11.76 4.78
C GLY A 490 24.86 -11.59 3.80
N LEU A 491 24.54 -12.64 3.06
CA LEU A 491 23.34 -12.65 2.22
C LEU A 491 22.09 -12.39 3.09
N GLY A 492 21.14 -11.64 2.54
CA GLY A 492 19.89 -11.33 3.22
C GLY A 492 19.95 -10.13 4.15
N THR A 493 21.13 -9.63 4.52
CA THR A 493 21.28 -8.52 5.49
C THR A 493 20.89 -7.14 4.96
N THR A 494 20.53 -7.04 3.68
CA THR A 494 20.09 -5.79 3.05
C THR A 494 18.66 -5.38 3.38
N HIS A 495 17.82 -6.29 3.89
CA HIS A 495 16.38 -6.13 4.03
C HIS A 495 15.65 -5.83 2.69
N HIS A 496 16.20 -6.32 1.58
CA HIS A 496 15.73 -6.10 0.21
C HIS A 496 15.12 -7.37 -0.41
N GLU A 497 14.47 -8.19 0.40
CA GLU A 497 13.80 -9.41 -0.08
C GLU A 497 12.68 -9.06 -1.07
N ALA A 498 12.65 -9.74 -2.21
CA ALA A 498 11.72 -9.41 -3.28
C ALA A 498 11.32 -10.64 -4.11
N GLY A 499 10.26 -10.52 -4.89
CA GLY A 499 9.93 -11.38 -6.03
C GLY A 499 9.10 -12.61 -5.73
N THR A 500 8.80 -12.95 -4.49
CA THR A 500 8.14 -14.21 -4.11
C THR A 500 6.66 -14.31 -4.47
N LEU A 501 6.03 -13.17 -4.86
CA LEU A 501 4.65 -13.05 -5.32
C LEU A 501 4.60 -12.20 -6.61
N TRP A 502 5.49 -12.42 -7.55
CA TRP A 502 5.71 -11.52 -8.69
C TRP A 502 4.50 -11.29 -9.59
N MET A 503 4.43 -10.07 -10.10
CA MET A 503 3.38 -9.60 -11.02
C MET A 503 3.65 -10.05 -12.47
N GLY A 504 2.56 -10.29 -13.20
CA GLY A 504 2.57 -10.55 -14.63
C GLY A 504 1.16 -10.61 -15.20
N THR A 505 1.05 -10.73 -16.52
CA THR A 505 -0.25 -10.77 -17.21
C THR A 505 -0.83 -12.18 -17.34
N ASP A 506 0.03 -13.19 -17.27
CA ASP A 506 -0.36 -14.58 -17.48
C ASP A 506 -0.39 -15.34 -16.14
N PRO A 507 -1.56 -15.85 -15.71
CA PRO A 507 -1.71 -16.61 -14.48
C PRO A 507 -0.94 -17.93 -14.46
N ALA A 508 -0.53 -18.45 -15.61
CA ALA A 508 0.29 -19.66 -15.68
C ALA A 508 1.77 -19.39 -15.33
N SER A 509 2.23 -18.15 -15.42
CA SER A 509 3.63 -17.76 -15.24
C SER A 509 3.85 -16.62 -14.22
N SER A 510 2.80 -16.19 -13.54
CA SER A 510 2.85 -15.16 -12.50
C SER A 510 1.82 -15.42 -11.41
N ILE A 511 1.97 -14.76 -10.26
CA ILE A 511 1.11 -14.98 -9.10
C ILE A 511 0.06 -13.87 -8.99
N LEU A 512 0.48 -12.64 -9.28
CA LEU A 512 -0.36 -11.45 -9.23
C LEU A 512 -0.51 -10.83 -10.62
N ASN A 513 -1.66 -10.23 -10.88
CA ASN A 513 -1.87 -9.37 -12.03
C ASN A 513 -1.14 -8.02 -11.86
N LEU A 514 -1.23 -7.15 -12.87
CA LEU A 514 -0.50 -5.87 -12.86
C LEU A 514 -1.03 -4.85 -11.86
N ASP A 515 -2.18 -5.10 -11.24
CA ASP A 515 -2.76 -4.27 -10.18
C ASP A 515 -2.50 -4.81 -8.76
N GLY A 516 -1.69 -5.86 -8.65
CA GLY A 516 -1.35 -6.48 -7.38
C GLY A 516 -2.42 -7.44 -6.83
N GLN A 517 -3.41 -7.84 -7.64
CA GLN A 517 -4.43 -8.82 -7.28
C GLN A 517 -3.93 -10.23 -7.61
N PHE A 518 -4.16 -11.20 -6.73
CA PHE A 518 -3.88 -12.61 -6.99
C PHE A 518 -4.75 -13.11 -8.14
N HIS A 519 -4.15 -13.84 -9.09
CA HIS A 519 -4.89 -14.36 -10.25
C HIS A 519 -6.01 -15.33 -9.87
N HIS A 520 -5.85 -16.07 -8.77
CA HIS A 520 -6.77 -17.12 -8.33
C HIS A 520 -7.60 -16.73 -7.10
N ILE A 521 -7.43 -15.49 -6.57
CA ILE A 521 -8.19 -14.96 -5.45
C ILE A 521 -8.81 -13.61 -5.86
N GLN A 522 -10.14 -13.57 -5.94
CA GLN A 522 -10.88 -12.46 -6.55
C GLN A 522 -10.85 -11.15 -5.75
N ASN A 523 -10.67 -11.24 -4.43
CA ASN A 523 -10.60 -10.09 -3.53
C ASN A 523 -9.27 -10.00 -2.76
N GLY A 524 -8.29 -10.83 -3.10
CA GLY A 524 -6.95 -10.84 -2.50
C GLY A 524 -5.96 -10.00 -3.30
N TYR A 525 -5.17 -9.18 -2.61
CA TYR A 525 -4.14 -8.30 -3.17
C TYR A 525 -2.87 -8.42 -2.33
N ALA A 526 -1.75 -7.94 -2.88
CA ALA A 526 -0.52 -7.78 -2.11
C ALA A 526 0.15 -6.43 -2.41
N ALA A 527 1.00 -5.96 -1.49
CA ALA A 527 1.81 -4.75 -1.64
C ALA A 527 3.22 -4.96 -1.07
N GLY A 528 4.20 -4.29 -1.68
CA GLY A 528 5.60 -4.37 -1.28
C GLY A 528 6.48 -5.06 -2.32
N PRO A 529 7.77 -5.31 -2.00
CA PRO A 529 8.74 -5.87 -2.95
C PRO A 529 8.47 -7.32 -3.38
N ALA A 530 7.61 -8.06 -2.65
CA ALA A 530 7.17 -9.39 -3.06
C ALA A 530 6.65 -9.44 -4.51
N LEU A 531 6.12 -8.31 -4.99
CA LEU A 531 5.48 -8.15 -6.29
C LEU A 531 6.47 -8.08 -7.47
N PHE A 532 7.76 -7.93 -7.22
CA PHE A 532 8.76 -7.60 -8.25
C PHE A 532 9.01 -8.78 -9.21
N PRO A 533 8.85 -8.60 -10.52
CA PRO A 533 9.23 -9.60 -11.51
C PRO A 533 10.75 -9.79 -11.64
N ALA A 534 11.52 -8.73 -11.38
CA ALA A 534 12.97 -8.68 -11.29
C ALA A 534 13.36 -7.57 -10.31
N LEU A 535 14.46 -7.74 -9.58
CA LEU A 535 14.83 -6.81 -8.52
C LEU A 535 15.52 -5.54 -9.07
N GLY A 536 16.39 -5.70 -10.08
CA GLY A 536 17.26 -4.63 -10.56
C GLY A 536 18.34 -4.27 -9.54
N SER A 537 18.99 -3.10 -9.74
CA SER A 537 20.04 -2.64 -8.85
C SER A 537 19.55 -1.68 -7.76
N ALA A 538 18.40 -1.03 -7.93
CA ALA A 538 17.91 -0.02 -7.02
C ALA A 538 17.34 -0.61 -5.73
N ASN A 539 17.50 0.11 -4.59
CA ASN A 539 16.78 -0.23 -3.37
C ASN A 539 15.27 -0.35 -3.69
N PRO A 540 14.56 -1.35 -3.14
CA PRO A 540 13.21 -1.67 -3.60
C PRO A 540 12.14 -0.66 -3.15
N SER A 541 12.43 0.20 -2.17
CA SER A 541 11.42 0.99 -1.46
C SER A 541 10.62 1.91 -2.38
N LEU A 542 11.24 2.78 -3.17
CA LEU A 542 10.52 3.73 -4.04
C LEU A 542 9.64 3.02 -5.07
N THR A 543 10.18 1.97 -5.71
CA THR A 543 9.42 1.16 -6.68
C THR A 543 8.25 0.45 -6.02
N ALA A 544 8.45 -0.11 -4.82
CA ALA A 544 7.38 -0.78 -4.09
C ALA A 544 6.29 0.19 -3.60
N PHE A 545 6.64 1.42 -3.19
CA PHE A 545 5.65 2.48 -2.92
C PHE A 545 4.85 2.84 -4.18
N THR A 546 5.53 2.98 -5.32
CA THR A 546 4.86 3.32 -6.58
C THR A 546 3.89 2.22 -7.02
N LEU A 547 4.25 0.94 -6.84
CA LEU A 547 3.33 -0.18 -7.07
C LEU A 547 2.20 -0.23 -6.03
N ALA A 548 2.49 0.02 -4.76
CA ALA A 548 1.48 0.08 -3.71
C ALA A 548 0.42 1.17 -3.98
N ARG A 549 0.84 2.31 -4.55
CA ARG A 549 -0.04 3.36 -5.05
C ARG A 549 -0.95 2.86 -6.18
N ARG A 550 -0.42 2.05 -7.12
CA ARG A 550 -1.19 1.41 -8.18
C ARG A 550 -2.24 0.47 -7.62
N THR A 551 -1.85 -0.41 -6.69
CA THR A 551 -2.74 -1.36 -6.04
C THR A 551 -3.87 -0.64 -5.28
N ALA A 552 -3.54 0.38 -4.48
CA ALA A 552 -4.54 1.17 -3.78
C ALA A 552 -5.53 1.84 -4.75
N ARG A 553 -5.01 2.43 -5.84
CA ARG A 553 -5.85 3.04 -6.89
C ARG A 553 -6.78 2.03 -7.56
N ALA A 554 -6.30 0.84 -7.88
CA ALA A 554 -7.12 -0.23 -8.48
C ALA A 554 -8.25 -0.67 -7.54
N ILE A 555 -7.96 -0.83 -6.23
CA ILE A 555 -8.96 -1.14 -5.20
C ILE A 555 -10.02 -0.04 -5.14
N VAL A 556 -9.59 1.23 -5.06
CA VAL A 556 -10.52 2.38 -5.02
C VAL A 556 -11.38 2.44 -6.29
N GLN A 557 -10.80 2.27 -7.47
CA GLN A 557 -11.55 2.29 -8.73
C GLN A 557 -12.57 1.15 -8.84
N LYS A 558 -12.27 -0.02 -8.31
CA LYS A 558 -13.21 -1.14 -8.25
C LYS A 558 -14.35 -0.86 -7.28
N ALA A 559 -14.06 -0.30 -6.12
CA ALA A 559 -15.03 -0.02 -5.06
C ALA A 559 -15.85 1.28 -5.30
N VAL A 560 -15.24 2.28 -5.95
CA VAL A 560 -15.86 3.57 -6.30
C VAL A 560 -15.78 3.73 -7.81
N PRO A 561 -16.82 3.35 -8.56
CA PRO A 561 -16.83 3.53 -10.00
C PRO A 561 -16.59 5.01 -10.37
N VAL A 562 -15.58 5.28 -11.17
CA VAL A 562 -15.36 6.63 -11.71
C VAL A 562 -16.47 6.89 -12.75
N PRO A 563 -17.22 7.99 -12.63
CA PRO A 563 -18.24 8.31 -13.61
C PRO A 563 -17.64 8.41 -15.02
N ALA A 564 -18.26 7.81 -16.01
CA ALA A 564 -17.83 7.94 -17.40
C ALA A 564 -17.84 9.43 -17.80
N VAL A 565 -16.97 9.83 -18.70
CA VAL A 565 -16.91 11.20 -19.22
C VAL A 565 -18.29 11.67 -19.67
N GLY A 566 -18.73 12.85 -19.20
CA GLY A 566 -20.06 13.39 -19.47
C GLY A 566 -21.15 12.92 -18.49
N THR A 567 -20.77 12.31 -17.37
CA THR A 567 -21.69 11.92 -16.29
C THR A 567 -21.68 12.98 -15.18
N LEU A 568 -22.87 13.32 -14.67
CA LEU A 568 -23.09 14.24 -13.56
C LEU A 568 -23.20 13.45 -12.26
N SER A 569 -22.41 13.80 -11.24
CA SER A 569 -22.59 13.29 -9.87
C SER A 569 -23.65 14.12 -9.16
N LEU A 570 -24.72 13.49 -8.70
CA LEU A 570 -25.81 14.19 -8.04
C LEU A 570 -25.58 14.36 -6.53
N LEU A 571 -24.99 13.36 -5.85
CA LEU A 571 -24.68 13.45 -4.42
C LEU A 571 -23.37 14.20 -4.17
N ASN A 572 -23.38 15.02 -3.13
CA ASN A 572 -22.20 15.71 -2.57
C ASN A 572 -22.40 15.90 -1.06
N PRO A 573 -21.34 16.21 -0.28
CA PRO A 573 -21.43 16.31 1.18
C PRO A 573 -22.40 17.37 1.71
N ALA A 574 -22.68 18.41 0.94
CA ALA A 574 -23.60 19.48 1.31
C ALA A 574 -25.05 19.18 0.92
N LEU A 575 -25.32 18.09 0.20
CA LEU A 575 -26.60 17.79 -0.45
C LEU A 575 -27.11 18.96 -1.31
N ASP A 576 -26.16 19.70 -1.91
CA ASP A 576 -26.50 20.87 -2.74
C ASP A 576 -27.33 20.44 -3.95
N GLY A 577 -28.50 21.04 -4.08
CA GLY A 577 -29.49 20.68 -5.08
C GLY A 577 -30.47 19.57 -4.66
N TRP A 578 -30.40 19.09 -3.44
CA TRP A 578 -31.35 18.13 -2.91
C TRP A 578 -32.30 18.78 -1.89
N GLN A 579 -33.56 18.36 -1.90
CA GLN A 579 -34.58 18.75 -0.94
C GLN A 579 -35.37 17.54 -0.47
N MET A 580 -35.88 17.62 0.75
CA MET A 580 -36.72 16.58 1.33
C MET A 580 -38.19 16.94 1.18
N ALA A 581 -39.00 15.99 0.71
CA ALA A 581 -40.46 16.03 0.76
C ALA A 581 -40.97 14.90 1.66
N GLY A 582 -41.79 15.21 2.66
CA GLY A 582 -42.25 14.23 3.67
C GLY A 582 -41.58 14.41 5.03
N SER A 583 -41.95 13.55 6.00
CA SER A 583 -41.53 13.64 7.41
C SER A 583 -40.19 12.95 7.70
N GLY A 584 -39.70 12.15 6.79
CA GLY A 584 -38.41 11.47 6.94
C GLY A 584 -37.23 12.41 6.70
N ARG A 585 -36.01 11.89 6.91
CA ARG A 585 -34.77 12.60 6.64
C ARG A 585 -33.71 11.69 6.06
N PHE A 586 -32.67 12.29 5.50
CA PHE A 586 -31.47 11.61 5.09
C PHE A 586 -30.26 12.21 5.84
N ASN A 587 -29.48 11.37 6.46
CA ASN A 587 -28.23 11.77 7.12
C ASN A 587 -27.08 11.57 6.15
N VAL A 588 -26.20 12.55 6.05
CA VAL A 588 -24.93 12.42 5.33
C VAL A 588 -23.97 11.63 6.24
N ILE A 589 -23.58 10.44 5.81
CA ILE A 589 -22.70 9.53 6.54
C ILE A 589 -21.33 9.35 5.88
N GLY A 590 -21.09 10.02 4.78
CA GLY A 590 -19.83 10.04 4.02
C GLY A 590 -19.86 11.11 2.93
N ALA A 591 -18.74 11.35 2.24
CA ALA A 591 -18.62 12.41 1.24
C ALA A 591 -19.68 12.35 0.12
N ASN A 592 -20.09 11.16 -0.28
CA ASN A 592 -21.11 10.91 -1.30
C ASN A 592 -22.11 9.83 -0.85
N THR A 593 -22.30 9.66 0.47
CA THR A 593 -23.15 8.61 1.02
C THR A 593 -24.19 9.22 1.96
N VAL A 594 -25.45 8.83 1.75
CA VAL A 594 -26.57 9.24 2.59
C VAL A 594 -27.31 8.00 3.11
N GLU A 595 -27.93 8.12 4.28
CA GLU A 595 -28.75 7.08 4.90
C GLU A 595 -30.13 7.61 5.20
N SER A 596 -31.16 6.86 4.83
CA SER A 596 -32.56 7.18 5.15
C SER A 596 -32.86 6.92 6.62
N GLU A 597 -33.58 7.84 7.27
CA GLU A 597 -34.00 7.73 8.68
C GLU A 597 -35.34 8.41 8.94
N GLY A 598 -36.11 7.83 9.84
CA GLY A 598 -37.14 8.51 10.61
C GLY A 598 -38.54 8.60 10.04
N GLY A 599 -38.86 8.13 8.86
CA GLY A 599 -40.24 8.18 8.39
C GLY A 599 -40.39 8.21 6.89
N ILE A 600 -41.61 8.50 6.41
CA ILE A 600 -41.93 8.46 5.00
C ILE A 600 -41.55 9.76 4.29
N GLY A 601 -41.02 9.65 3.04
CA GLY A 601 -40.73 10.80 2.23
C GLY A 601 -39.76 10.50 1.09
N LEU A 602 -39.31 11.55 0.42
CA LEU A 602 -38.45 11.49 -0.74
C LEU A 602 -37.39 12.60 -0.69
N LEU A 603 -36.12 12.21 -0.72
CA LEU A 603 -35.02 13.14 -1.00
C LEU A 603 -34.89 13.25 -2.50
N TRP A 604 -35.10 14.45 -3.09
CA TRP A 604 -35.16 14.61 -4.50
C TRP A 604 -34.26 15.74 -5.04
N TYR A 605 -33.72 15.52 -6.25
CA TYR A 605 -32.80 16.47 -6.90
C TYR A 605 -33.56 17.54 -7.62
N THR A 606 -33.40 18.82 -7.22
CA THR A 606 -34.20 19.94 -7.61
C THR A 606 -33.64 20.76 -8.77
N LYS A 607 -32.33 20.67 -9.05
CA LYS A 607 -31.66 21.58 -9.99
C LYS A 607 -32.05 21.40 -11.45
N GLU A 608 -32.45 20.18 -11.84
CA GLU A 608 -32.85 19.90 -13.22
C GLU A 608 -33.74 18.68 -13.36
N GLU A 609 -34.41 18.58 -14.48
CA GLU A 609 -35.20 17.43 -14.90
C GLU A 609 -34.48 16.64 -15.99
N PHE A 610 -34.63 15.32 -15.93
CA PHE A 610 -34.00 14.37 -16.84
C PHE A 610 -35.05 13.69 -17.73
N ALA A 611 -34.79 13.66 -19.05
CA ALA A 611 -35.64 12.95 -20.03
C ALA A 611 -35.04 11.56 -20.33
N ASP A 612 -34.06 11.49 -21.24
CA ASP A 612 -33.37 10.25 -21.60
C ASP A 612 -32.01 10.21 -20.90
N PHE A 613 -31.82 9.19 -20.11
CA PHE A 613 -30.60 9.07 -19.27
C PHE A 613 -30.26 7.63 -18.92
N LEU A 614 -29.00 7.42 -18.55
CA LEU A 614 -28.50 6.30 -17.81
C LEU A 614 -28.20 6.78 -16.38
N LEU A 615 -28.90 6.23 -15.38
CA LEU A 615 -28.69 6.50 -13.97
C LEU A 615 -28.02 5.31 -13.29
N THR A 616 -26.90 5.54 -12.64
CA THR A 616 -26.22 4.55 -11.79
C THR A 616 -26.41 4.97 -10.35
N VAL A 617 -26.90 4.05 -9.51
CA VAL A 617 -27.10 4.27 -8.07
C VAL A 617 -26.56 3.07 -7.32
N GLN A 618 -25.66 3.28 -6.35
CA GLN A 618 -25.29 2.26 -5.40
C GLN A 618 -26.14 2.39 -4.14
N TRP A 619 -26.66 1.27 -3.67
CA TRP A 619 -27.47 1.20 -2.45
C TRP A 619 -27.18 -0.07 -1.65
N ARG A 620 -27.45 -0.04 -0.34
CA ARG A 620 -27.45 -1.23 0.52
C ARG A 620 -28.50 -1.14 1.60
N SER A 621 -29.14 -2.27 1.88
CA SER A 621 -30.05 -2.44 3.01
C SER A 621 -29.26 -2.89 4.25
N ILE A 622 -29.72 -2.48 5.42
CA ILE A 622 -29.10 -2.80 6.72
C ILE A 622 -29.85 -3.94 7.40
N ASN A 623 -31.18 -3.95 7.25
CA ASN A 623 -32.04 -4.95 7.83
C ASN A 623 -32.84 -5.70 6.76
N SER A 624 -33.26 -6.91 7.06
CA SER A 624 -34.04 -7.76 6.14
C SER A 624 -35.42 -7.21 5.81
N PHE A 625 -35.93 -6.27 6.58
CA PHE A 625 -37.24 -5.62 6.39
C PHE A 625 -37.12 -4.20 5.77
N ASP A 626 -35.94 -3.77 5.43
CA ASP A 626 -35.74 -2.47 4.81
C ASP A 626 -36.47 -2.39 3.47
N ASN A 627 -37.10 -1.23 3.25
CA ASN A 627 -37.81 -0.90 2.04
C ASN A 627 -37.47 0.53 1.61
N SER A 628 -37.21 0.72 0.32
CA SER A 628 -36.88 2.00 -0.28
C SER A 628 -37.09 1.92 -1.79
N GLY A 629 -36.71 2.98 -2.52
CA GLY A 629 -36.79 3.02 -3.98
C GLY A 629 -36.02 4.19 -4.58
N VAL A 630 -35.75 4.08 -5.88
CA VAL A 630 -35.19 5.15 -6.70
C VAL A 630 -36.29 5.65 -7.62
N PHE A 631 -36.70 6.91 -7.43
CA PHE A 631 -37.75 7.54 -8.18
C PHE A 631 -37.23 8.28 -9.40
N LEU A 632 -37.97 8.24 -10.49
CA LEU A 632 -37.61 8.78 -11.79
C LEU A 632 -38.75 9.60 -12.40
N ARG A 633 -38.42 10.69 -13.10
CA ARG A 633 -39.32 11.44 -13.99
C ARG A 633 -40.62 11.89 -13.33
N PHE A 634 -40.62 12.23 -12.05
CA PHE A 634 -41.75 12.81 -11.35
C PHE A 634 -41.72 14.32 -11.41
N PRO A 635 -42.90 15.04 -11.23
CA PRO A 635 -42.96 16.47 -11.27
C PRO A 635 -42.29 17.15 -10.05
N VAL A 636 -42.16 18.47 -10.10
CA VAL A 636 -41.67 19.28 -8.99
C VAL A 636 -42.49 19.03 -7.72
N LEU A 637 -41.82 18.81 -6.58
CA LEU A 637 -42.43 18.63 -5.27
C LEU A 637 -42.33 19.92 -4.43
N GLY A 638 -43.11 20.03 -3.35
CA GLY A 638 -43.01 21.13 -2.37
C GLY A 638 -43.87 22.33 -2.65
N ASN A 639 -44.79 22.26 -3.63
CA ASN A 639 -45.62 23.39 -4.04
C ASN A 639 -47.00 23.51 -3.36
N GLN A 640 -47.53 22.39 -2.78
CA GLN A 640 -48.89 22.36 -2.21
C GLN A 640 -48.89 21.95 -0.72
N ASN A 641 -48.32 20.79 -0.40
CA ASN A 641 -48.20 20.28 0.95
C ASN A 641 -46.86 19.51 1.14
N PRO A 642 -45.81 20.18 1.63
CA PRO A 642 -44.50 19.57 1.73
C PRO A 642 -44.46 18.24 2.49
N ALA A 643 -45.39 17.99 3.41
CA ALA A 643 -45.50 16.76 4.16
C ALA A 643 -46.04 15.56 3.35
N GLU A 644 -46.78 15.82 2.29
CA GLU A 644 -47.47 14.81 1.49
C GLU A 644 -47.10 14.83 0.00
N ASP A 645 -46.41 15.85 -0.49
CA ASP A 645 -46.06 16.02 -1.90
C ASP A 645 -45.23 14.88 -2.48
N TRP A 646 -44.54 14.08 -1.62
CA TRP A 646 -43.86 12.83 -2.04
C TRP A 646 -44.83 11.86 -2.75
N LYS A 647 -46.14 11.90 -2.47
CA LYS A 647 -47.16 11.07 -3.15
C LYS A 647 -47.24 11.36 -4.66
N LEU A 648 -46.98 12.59 -5.07
CA LEU A 648 -46.92 12.94 -6.51
C LEU A 648 -45.87 12.13 -7.25
N ALA A 649 -44.73 11.85 -6.60
CA ALA A 649 -43.70 11.01 -7.22
C ALA A 649 -44.15 9.55 -7.37
N VAL A 650 -44.91 9.02 -6.41
CA VAL A 650 -45.49 7.66 -6.46
C VAL A 650 -46.55 7.59 -7.57
N ASP A 651 -47.48 8.57 -7.63
CA ASP A 651 -48.63 8.54 -8.52
C ASP A 651 -48.24 8.85 -9.97
N GLN A 652 -47.29 9.76 -10.17
CA GLN A 652 -47.00 10.30 -11.52
C GLN A 652 -45.60 9.93 -12.03
N GLY A 653 -44.63 9.56 -11.14
CA GLY A 653 -43.30 9.13 -11.52
C GLY A 653 -43.19 7.63 -11.72
N TYR A 654 -41.96 7.12 -11.70
CA TYR A 654 -41.63 5.70 -11.72
C TYR A 654 -40.75 5.40 -10.51
N GLU A 655 -40.99 4.26 -9.84
CA GLU A 655 -40.15 3.80 -8.76
C GLU A 655 -39.43 2.52 -9.15
N VAL A 656 -38.12 2.50 -9.02
CA VAL A 656 -37.34 1.25 -9.04
C VAL A 656 -37.20 0.78 -7.61
N GLN A 657 -37.87 -0.33 -7.30
CA GLN A 657 -38.09 -0.85 -5.94
C GLN A 657 -36.82 -1.39 -5.29
N ILE A 658 -36.73 -1.22 -3.96
CA ILE A 658 -35.77 -1.85 -3.07
C ILE A 658 -36.56 -2.52 -1.93
N ASP A 659 -36.97 -3.76 -2.09
CA ASP A 659 -37.54 -4.65 -1.08
C ASP A 659 -37.30 -6.11 -1.48
N ASP A 660 -36.32 -6.76 -0.89
CA ASP A 660 -35.95 -8.15 -1.24
C ASP A 660 -37.05 -9.17 -0.83
N ARG A 661 -37.97 -8.79 0.04
CA ARG A 661 -39.11 -9.60 0.39
C ARG A 661 -40.22 -9.57 -0.67
N GLY A 662 -40.22 -8.50 -1.50
CA GLY A 662 -41.30 -8.27 -2.45
C GLY A 662 -42.69 -8.19 -1.76
N PHE A 663 -42.78 -7.39 -0.68
CA PHE A 663 -44.02 -7.28 0.10
C PHE A 663 -45.09 -6.51 -0.65
N ASP A 664 -46.22 -7.16 -0.90
CA ASP A 664 -47.42 -6.55 -1.49
C ASP A 664 -48.39 -6.10 -0.39
N PRO A 665 -48.58 -4.79 -0.18
CA PRO A 665 -49.45 -4.27 0.85
C PRO A 665 -50.94 -4.54 0.59
N ASN A 666 -51.36 -4.79 -0.64
CA ASN A 666 -52.74 -5.04 -1.00
C ASN A 666 -53.18 -6.47 -0.61
N THR A 667 -52.29 -7.44 -0.71
CA THR A 667 -52.54 -8.84 -0.40
C THR A 667 -51.94 -9.25 0.94
N ASN A 668 -51.12 -8.41 1.56
CA ASN A 668 -50.35 -8.67 2.76
C ASN A 668 -49.46 -9.94 2.63
N THR A 669 -48.87 -10.14 1.46
CA THR A 669 -48.02 -11.30 1.14
C THR A 669 -46.63 -10.85 0.68
N THR A 670 -45.66 -11.76 0.78
CA THR A 670 -44.29 -11.55 0.25
C THR A 670 -44.07 -12.33 -1.06
N GLY A 671 -43.01 -12.02 -1.78
CA GLY A 671 -42.64 -12.70 -3.02
C GLY A 671 -43.31 -12.14 -4.28
N SER A 672 -43.98 -10.99 -4.20
CA SER A 672 -44.59 -10.35 -5.36
C SER A 672 -43.51 -9.80 -6.32
N PRO A 673 -43.44 -10.28 -7.59
CA PRO A 673 -42.47 -9.78 -8.56
C PRO A 673 -42.65 -8.29 -8.90
N LEU A 674 -43.82 -7.72 -8.71
CA LEU A 674 -44.13 -6.29 -8.95
C LEU A 674 -43.65 -5.38 -7.78
N HIS A 675 -43.35 -5.99 -6.63
CA HIS A 675 -42.89 -5.29 -5.41
C HIS A 675 -41.47 -5.69 -5.00
N MET A 676 -40.82 -6.59 -5.75
CA MET A 676 -39.47 -7.09 -5.48
C MET A 676 -38.42 -6.07 -5.95
N THR A 677 -37.25 -6.08 -5.29
CA THR A 677 -36.10 -5.28 -5.67
C THR A 677 -35.79 -5.36 -7.16
N GLY A 678 -35.68 -4.20 -7.79
CA GLY A 678 -35.45 -4.05 -9.22
C GLY A 678 -36.70 -4.03 -10.10
N ALA A 679 -37.88 -4.28 -9.56
CA ALA A 679 -39.14 -4.03 -10.28
C ALA A 679 -39.29 -2.54 -10.55
N VAL A 680 -39.93 -2.18 -11.69
CA VAL A 680 -40.56 -0.87 -11.81
C VAL A 680 -41.91 -1.01 -11.12
N TYR A 681 -41.98 -0.51 -9.90
CA TYR A 681 -43.04 -0.76 -8.91
C TYR A 681 -44.44 -0.72 -9.54
N GLN A 682 -45.19 -1.81 -9.40
CA GLN A 682 -46.54 -2.05 -9.94
C GLN A 682 -46.68 -1.95 -11.49
N LEU A 683 -45.60 -1.59 -12.24
CA LEU A 683 -45.64 -1.40 -13.69
C LEU A 683 -44.92 -2.51 -14.47
N ALA A 684 -43.75 -2.95 -14.02
CA ALA A 684 -43.02 -4.05 -14.63
C ALA A 684 -42.38 -4.94 -13.56
N PRO A 685 -42.58 -6.28 -13.60
CA PRO A 685 -42.08 -7.20 -12.59
C PRO A 685 -40.54 -7.33 -12.65
N ALA A 686 -39.93 -7.59 -11.51
CA ALA A 686 -38.59 -8.16 -11.45
C ALA A 686 -38.63 -9.65 -11.84
N THR A 687 -37.81 -10.04 -12.79
CA THR A 687 -37.76 -11.42 -13.30
C THR A 687 -36.97 -12.36 -12.38
N ARG A 688 -36.18 -11.81 -11.47
CA ARG A 688 -35.39 -12.52 -10.47
C ARG A 688 -34.89 -11.58 -9.38
N LEU A 689 -34.62 -12.12 -8.20
CA LEU A 689 -33.86 -11.42 -7.16
C LEU A 689 -32.37 -11.51 -7.51
N ALA A 690 -31.70 -10.36 -7.65
CA ALA A 690 -30.28 -10.27 -7.98
C ALA A 690 -29.52 -9.38 -6.97
N SER A 691 -30.13 -9.12 -5.81
CA SER A 691 -29.51 -8.40 -4.71
C SER A 691 -28.38 -9.23 -4.09
N LYS A 692 -27.35 -8.55 -3.64
CA LYS A 692 -26.31 -9.12 -2.79
C LYS A 692 -26.79 -9.26 -1.35
N PRO A 693 -26.10 -10.03 -0.50
CA PRO A 693 -26.41 -10.15 0.92
C PRO A 693 -26.54 -8.81 1.64
N LEU A 694 -27.28 -8.81 2.76
CA LEU A 694 -27.46 -7.61 3.59
C LEU A 694 -26.12 -6.96 3.96
N GLY A 695 -26.07 -5.62 3.90
CA GLY A 695 -24.88 -4.84 4.17
C GLY A 695 -23.93 -4.69 3.00
N GLU A 696 -24.09 -5.45 1.92
CA GLU A 696 -23.28 -5.31 0.70
C GLU A 696 -23.86 -4.26 -0.26
N TRP A 697 -22.97 -3.58 -0.98
CA TRP A 697 -23.37 -2.58 -1.96
C TRP A 697 -23.90 -3.20 -3.24
N ASN A 698 -25.15 -2.91 -3.55
CA ASN A 698 -25.81 -3.21 -4.79
C ASN A 698 -25.66 -2.03 -5.78
N THR A 699 -25.67 -2.32 -7.07
CA THR A 699 -25.64 -1.29 -8.13
C THR A 699 -26.84 -1.43 -9.01
N PHE A 700 -27.67 -0.38 -9.05
CA PHE A 700 -28.65 -0.19 -10.13
C PHE A 700 -28.01 0.56 -11.29
N GLU A 701 -28.25 0.05 -12.51
CA GLU A 701 -28.06 0.77 -13.76
C GLU A 701 -29.46 0.89 -14.41
N ILE A 702 -30.00 2.10 -14.45
CA ILE A 702 -31.36 2.38 -14.91
C ILE A 702 -31.26 3.17 -16.20
N GLU A 703 -31.58 2.55 -17.33
CA GLU A 703 -31.66 3.18 -18.63
C GLU A 703 -33.11 3.62 -18.91
N ALA A 704 -33.35 4.92 -19.01
CA ALA A 704 -34.64 5.50 -19.34
C ALA A 704 -34.52 6.20 -20.70
N THR A 705 -35.20 5.68 -21.76
CA THR A 705 -35.15 6.19 -23.12
C THR A 705 -36.55 6.20 -23.71
N GLY A 706 -37.11 7.39 -23.99
CA GLY A 706 -38.50 7.52 -24.35
C GLY A 706 -39.42 6.81 -23.32
N PRO A 707 -40.37 5.95 -23.72
CA PRO A 707 -41.24 5.24 -22.80
C PRO A 707 -40.59 4.03 -22.11
N ASP A 708 -39.39 3.60 -22.55
CA ASP A 708 -38.73 2.41 -22.09
C ASP A 708 -37.90 2.70 -20.82
N ILE A 709 -38.02 1.82 -19.81
CA ILE A 709 -37.15 1.80 -18.63
C ILE A 709 -36.61 0.41 -18.46
N LYS A 710 -35.28 0.26 -18.55
CA LYS A 710 -34.58 -1.01 -18.27
C LYS A 710 -33.82 -0.88 -16.95
N VAL A 711 -33.98 -1.86 -16.09
CA VAL A 711 -33.31 -1.94 -14.79
C VAL A 711 -32.36 -3.11 -14.78
N ARG A 712 -31.07 -2.82 -14.60
CA ARG A 712 -30.07 -3.83 -14.28
C ARG A 712 -29.72 -3.72 -12.81
N LEU A 713 -29.63 -4.86 -12.16
CA LEU A 713 -29.15 -4.99 -10.78
C LEU A 713 -27.90 -5.87 -10.78
N ASN A 714 -26.79 -5.31 -10.31
CA ASN A 714 -25.49 -5.96 -10.28
C ASN A 714 -25.11 -6.57 -11.67
N GLY A 715 -25.31 -5.76 -12.74
CA GLY A 715 -25.05 -6.14 -14.13
C GLY A 715 -26.12 -7.02 -14.80
N SER A 716 -27.05 -7.59 -14.04
CA SER A 716 -28.14 -8.45 -14.56
C SER A 716 -29.37 -7.66 -14.91
N LEU A 717 -29.91 -7.77 -16.12
CA LEU A 717 -31.21 -7.21 -16.46
C LEU A 717 -32.29 -7.92 -15.64
N VAL A 718 -32.98 -7.16 -14.78
CA VAL A 718 -34.01 -7.68 -13.87
C VAL A 718 -35.42 -7.20 -14.24
N SER A 719 -35.57 -6.04 -14.87
CA SER A 719 -36.88 -5.52 -15.28
C SER A 719 -36.76 -4.69 -16.57
N HIS A 720 -37.84 -4.70 -17.39
CA HIS A 720 -37.97 -3.87 -18.59
C HIS A 720 -39.43 -3.41 -18.74
N LEU A 721 -39.67 -2.13 -18.51
CA LEU A 721 -40.94 -1.46 -18.79
C LEU A 721 -40.91 -0.96 -20.21
N THR A 722 -41.88 -1.35 -21.05
CA THR A 722 -42.04 -0.93 -22.45
C THR A 722 -43.26 -0.02 -22.71
N ASN A 723 -44.15 0.05 -21.71
CA ASN A 723 -45.36 0.87 -21.77
C ASN A 723 -45.46 1.73 -20.52
N ASN A 724 -45.26 3.06 -20.69
CA ASN A 724 -45.26 4.00 -19.59
C ASN A 724 -46.65 4.37 -19.03
N GLN A 725 -47.73 3.81 -19.58
CA GLN A 725 -49.11 4.03 -19.15
C GLN A 725 -49.50 5.53 -19.08
N GLY A 726 -48.93 6.37 -19.98
CA GLY A 726 -49.17 7.80 -20.00
C GLY A 726 -48.41 8.62 -18.96
N ARG A 727 -47.50 8.02 -18.20
CA ARG A 727 -46.66 8.73 -17.23
C ARG A 727 -45.61 9.62 -17.91
N PRO A 728 -45.07 10.65 -17.22
CA PRO A 728 -44.09 11.58 -17.77
C PRO A 728 -42.85 10.91 -18.34
N LEU A 729 -42.34 11.46 -19.46
CA LEU A 729 -41.07 11.05 -20.08
C LEU A 729 -39.88 11.92 -19.62
N LYS A 730 -40.15 12.93 -18.77
CA LYS A 730 -39.17 13.87 -18.23
C LYS A 730 -39.57 14.28 -16.81
N GLY A 731 -38.61 14.47 -15.92
CA GLY A 731 -38.85 14.95 -14.57
C GLY A 731 -37.64 14.70 -13.67
N HIS A 732 -37.88 14.74 -12.36
CA HIS A 732 -36.84 14.70 -11.34
C HIS A 732 -36.43 13.26 -10.95
N ILE A 733 -35.30 13.14 -10.23
CA ILE A 733 -34.77 11.93 -9.64
C ILE A 733 -34.81 12.06 -8.11
N GLY A 734 -35.20 10.98 -7.40
CA GLY A 734 -35.29 10.97 -5.95
C GLY A 734 -34.95 9.62 -5.32
N LEU A 735 -34.64 9.67 -4.02
CA LEU A 735 -34.33 8.51 -3.18
C LEU A 735 -35.38 8.42 -2.05
N GLN A 736 -36.01 7.27 -1.90
CA GLN A 736 -37.12 7.11 -0.95
C GLN A 736 -36.65 6.87 0.48
N ASN A 737 -37.36 7.49 1.43
CA ASN A 737 -37.42 7.07 2.81
C ASN A 737 -38.82 6.46 3.06
N HIS A 738 -38.90 5.15 3.33
CA HIS A 738 -40.16 4.42 3.24
C HIS A 738 -40.96 4.43 4.55
N HIS A 739 -40.39 3.95 5.66
CA HIS A 739 -41.09 3.87 6.95
C HIS A 739 -40.12 4.01 8.14
N PRO A 740 -40.62 4.37 9.33
CA PRO A 740 -39.78 4.38 10.52
C PRO A 740 -39.11 3.03 10.76
N GLY A 741 -37.80 3.02 10.95
CA GLY A 741 -37.00 1.81 11.14
C GLY A 741 -36.38 1.23 9.86
N SER A 742 -36.83 1.60 8.66
CA SER A 742 -36.13 1.25 7.42
C SER A 742 -34.89 2.11 7.27
N ARG A 743 -33.76 1.46 7.02
CA ARG A 743 -32.45 2.10 6.88
C ARG A 743 -31.77 1.63 5.60
N VAL A 744 -31.84 2.45 4.57
CA VAL A 744 -31.18 2.19 3.30
C VAL A 744 -30.13 3.28 3.06
N GLN A 745 -28.94 2.85 2.70
CA GLN A 745 -27.86 3.76 2.34
C GLN A 745 -27.74 3.87 0.84
N PHE A 746 -27.45 5.08 0.36
CA PHE A 746 -27.22 5.37 -1.05
C PHE A 746 -25.88 6.08 -1.23
N ARG A 747 -25.16 5.73 -2.28
CA ARG A 747 -23.94 6.41 -2.71
C ARG A 747 -23.79 6.40 -4.23
N ASN A 748 -22.88 7.20 -4.76
CA ASN A 748 -22.52 7.15 -6.19
C ASN A 748 -23.72 7.28 -7.12
N VAL A 749 -24.55 8.31 -6.87
CA VAL A 749 -25.71 8.63 -7.73
C VAL A 749 -25.22 9.43 -8.94
N PHE A 750 -25.06 8.73 -10.07
CA PHE A 750 -24.51 9.29 -11.30
C PHE A 750 -25.53 9.26 -12.43
N VAL A 751 -25.70 10.37 -13.12
CA VAL A 751 -26.57 10.46 -14.28
C VAL A 751 -25.81 10.88 -15.54
N LYS A 752 -26.01 10.13 -16.62
CA LYS A 752 -25.50 10.44 -17.96
C LYS A 752 -26.67 10.66 -18.90
N ARG A 753 -26.76 11.84 -19.53
CA ARG A 753 -27.79 12.10 -20.54
C ARG A 753 -27.52 11.27 -21.79
N VAL A 754 -28.56 10.63 -22.31
CA VAL A 754 -28.56 9.84 -23.56
C VAL A 754 -29.34 10.64 -24.60
N GLY A 755 -28.65 11.39 -25.48
CA GLY A 755 -29.44 12.15 -26.43
C GLY A 755 -28.69 12.99 -27.46
N ALA A 756 -27.50 13.50 -27.14
CA ALA A 756 -26.76 14.33 -28.10
C ALA A 756 -26.09 13.57 -29.27
N ALA A 757 -25.87 12.25 -29.11
CA ALA A 757 -25.23 11.42 -30.15
C ALA A 757 -26.23 10.73 -31.11
N VAL A 758 -27.49 10.57 -30.70
CA VAL A 758 -28.54 9.95 -31.53
C VAL A 758 -29.10 10.94 -32.50
N GLU A 759 -29.28 12.21 -32.11
CA GLU A 759 -29.71 13.29 -33.04
C GLU A 759 -28.63 13.59 -34.08
N ALA A 760 -27.35 13.57 -33.74
CA ALA A 760 -26.26 13.74 -34.70
C ALA A 760 -26.19 12.58 -35.71
N ARG A 761 -26.51 11.32 -35.32
CA ARG A 761 -26.61 10.19 -36.24
C ARG A 761 -27.87 10.19 -37.09
N ARG A 762 -29.01 10.66 -36.56
CA ARG A 762 -30.25 10.84 -37.38
C ARG A 762 -30.13 11.99 -38.38
N ALA A 763 -29.48 13.09 -37.98
CA ALA A 763 -29.20 14.19 -38.89
C ALA A 763 -28.17 13.85 -39.98
N ALA A 764 -27.27 12.88 -39.72
CA ALA A 764 -26.28 12.38 -40.70
C ALA A 764 -26.85 11.31 -41.64
N SER A 765 -27.94 10.61 -41.28
CA SER A 765 -28.60 9.60 -42.10
C SER A 765 -29.78 10.14 -42.94
N SER A 766 -30.11 11.44 -42.76
CA SER A 766 -31.16 12.14 -43.53
C SER A 766 -30.60 13.20 -44.53
N ARG A 767 -29.28 13.12 -44.80
CA ARG A 767 -28.65 13.89 -45.89
C ARG A 767 -28.11 12.96 -46.97
#